data_e74477a0996673b59d2a3e05830fef90
#
_entry.id   e74477a0996673b59d2a3e05830fef90
#
_cell.length_a   1.000
_cell.length_b   1.000
_cell.length_c   1.000
_cell.angle_alpha   90.00
_cell.angle_beta   90.00
_cell.angle_gamma   90.00
#
_symmetry.space_group_name_H-M   'P 1'
#
loop_
_entity.id
_entity.type
_entity.pdbx_description
1 polymer ?
#
loop_
_entity_poly.entity_id
_entity_poly.type
_entity_poly.pdbx_seq_one_letter_code
_entity_poly.pdbx_strand_id
1 'polypeptide(L)'
;MKNRVAIIILGLALLGGCGTEAPPETVFDAVDLRADKHKQPRPRCHQYSEQRNAYFGDLHVHTSVSNDAWSFDVRVDPDGAYGYAFGDSVKLPLGDDYAAREVRIDRPLDFAGVTDHAEFFGEAELCKEQGASAPEFCQVFGSGAGRNPKLVMRITAPFQLRPKDLCGADGKLCGAAAETVWHRAVATAERWNDTTADCKRTTFVAYEYSSFRMGSNLHRNVIFRNAVVPNRPISYLDAIREWDMWRLLKEKCIDGSDLCDVLAIPHNSNISNGRMFNVTYPGANSVEEQVARAKLRMEIEPIIEIMQHKGDSECRNGLNGVLGGVDELCDFEKFENLAFTSITGSPEVDDCYAGPLSDWVPHLGPSCLDRNSYVRYALTEGLKEEARIGVNPFKFGISASTDTHNGLAGGVQERNYPGHLGNGDATERDRVRYTGEVAGNTSNGPGGLIGIWAEENTRDSLFDGMRRKEVFGTSGPRIQPRFFGGWKLPKDLCSDPAMVSKAYASGVPMGADLPGKSSASPTFLVSAAADAGSAEFPGMPLQQLQVIKGWYDDNGDHQQRVITVAGDANNGATVNLDSCAPQGEGFAQLCSVWQDPDFDAKQRAVYYLRAVENPSCRYSAWQCLELPENERPADCASAQVPKLIQERAWSSPIWYTPS
;
A
#
# COMPACT_ATOMS: atom_id res chain seq x y z
N MET A 1 -23.27 -52.18 -46.82
CA MET A 1 -21.94 -52.56 -46.33
C MET A 1 -21.54 -51.54 -45.24
N LYS A 2 -21.50 -52.01 -44.01
CA LYS A 2 -21.22 -51.20 -42.83
C LYS A 2 -19.72 -51.26 -42.53
N ASN A 3 -19.02 -50.16 -42.55
CA ASN A 3 -17.67 -50.09 -41.95
C ASN A 3 -17.74 -49.30 -40.67
N ARG A 4 -17.56 -50.01 -39.57
CA ARG A 4 -17.32 -49.45 -38.24
C ARG A 4 -15.82 -49.11 -38.12
N VAL A 5 -15.49 -47.86 -37.87
CA VAL A 5 -14.15 -47.45 -37.43
C VAL A 5 -14.13 -47.52 -35.91
N ALA A 6 -13.31 -48.40 -35.38
CA ALA A 6 -13.05 -48.51 -33.97
C ALA A 6 -11.97 -47.47 -33.58
N ILE A 7 -12.33 -46.55 -32.70
CA ILE A 7 -11.37 -45.63 -32.06
C ILE A 7 -10.80 -46.37 -30.84
N ILE A 8 -9.51 -46.71 -30.92
CA ILE A 8 -8.73 -47.23 -29.81
C ILE A 8 -8.28 -46.04 -28.98
N ILE A 9 -8.87 -45.90 -27.80
CA ILE A 9 -8.38 -44.95 -26.77
C ILE A 9 -7.22 -45.64 -26.06
N LEU A 10 -6.00 -45.20 -26.37
CA LEU A 10 -4.81 -45.60 -25.64
C LEU A 10 -4.72 -44.76 -24.37
N GLY A 11 -5.15 -45.31 -23.24
CA GLY A 11 -4.96 -44.74 -21.94
C GLY A 11 -3.47 -44.86 -21.53
N LEU A 12 -2.72 -43.80 -21.63
CA LEU A 12 -1.41 -43.69 -20.98
C LEU A 12 -1.65 -43.24 -19.52
N ALA A 13 -1.64 -44.20 -18.63
CA ALA A 13 -1.49 -43.93 -17.19
C ALA A 13 -0.02 -43.54 -16.93
N LEU A 14 0.27 -42.26 -16.96
CA LEU A 14 1.49 -41.71 -16.37
C LEU A 14 1.27 -41.56 -14.88
N LEU A 15 1.53 -42.62 -14.13
CA LEU A 15 1.87 -42.55 -12.70
C LEU A 15 3.31 -41.99 -12.60
N GLY A 16 3.46 -40.73 -12.83
CA GLY A 16 4.62 -39.95 -12.42
C GLY A 16 4.42 -39.57 -10.98
N GLY A 17 5.09 -40.27 -10.05
CA GLY A 17 5.19 -39.82 -8.66
C GLY A 17 5.78 -38.41 -8.65
N CYS A 18 4.97 -37.43 -8.25
CA CYS A 18 5.49 -36.18 -7.69
C CYS A 18 6.23 -36.56 -6.42
N GLY A 19 7.51 -36.86 -6.55
CA GLY A 19 8.40 -36.71 -5.42
C GLY A 19 8.32 -35.24 -5.02
N THR A 20 7.66 -34.96 -3.92
CA THR A 20 7.85 -33.73 -3.19
C THR A 20 9.27 -33.78 -2.64
N GLU A 21 10.28 -33.41 -3.46
CA GLU A 21 11.50 -32.93 -2.89
C GLU A 21 11.09 -31.71 -2.04
N ALA A 22 11.20 -31.87 -0.71
CA ALA A 22 11.10 -30.76 0.19
C ALA A 22 12.05 -29.68 -0.36
N PRO A 23 11.61 -28.41 -0.44
CA PRO A 23 12.51 -27.33 -0.83
C PRO A 23 13.77 -27.48 0.02
N PRO A 24 14.98 -27.29 -0.55
CA PRO A 24 16.22 -27.49 0.17
C PRO A 24 16.10 -26.79 1.51
N GLU A 25 16.40 -27.51 2.60
CA GLU A 25 16.43 -26.94 3.95
C GLU A 25 17.26 -25.67 3.85
N THR A 26 16.59 -24.53 3.79
CA THR A 26 17.25 -23.25 3.99
C THR A 26 17.58 -23.24 5.47
N VAL A 27 18.82 -23.64 5.80
CA VAL A 27 19.40 -23.46 7.11
C VAL A 27 19.17 -22.01 7.49
N PHE A 28 18.50 -21.79 8.61
CA PHE A 28 18.30 -20.48 9.19
C PHE A 28 19.61 -20.03 9.81
N ASP A 29 20.52 -19.54 9.00
CA ASP A 29 21.46 -18.56 9.49
C ASP A 29 20.76 -17.21 9.37
N ALA A 30 20.04 -16.81 10.41
CA ALA A 30 19.55 -15.45 10.52
C ALA A 30 20.79 -14.55 10.43
N VAL A 31 20.76 -13.59 9.50
CA VAL A 31 21.82 -12.57 9.43
C VAL A 31 21.60 -11.66 10.63
N ASP A 32 22.16 -12.04 11.77
CA ASP A 32 22.16 -11.18 12.96
C ASP A 32 23.32 -10.18 12.83
N LEU A 33 23.10 -9.14 12.04
CA LEU A 33 24.03 -8.01 11.93
C LEU A 33 24.10 -7.20 13.22
N ARG A 34 23.33 -7.55 14.26
CA ARG A 34 23.17 -6.81 15.50
C ARG A 34 23.25 -7.64 16.76
N ALA A 35 23.66 -8.89 16.72
CA ALA A 35 23.72 -9.75 17.90
C ALA A 35 24.34 -9.07 19.13
N ASP A 36 25.32 -8.19 18.92
CA ASP A 36 25.96 -7.41 19.98
C ASP A 36 25.23 -6.12 20.37
N LYS A 37 24.36 -5.57 19.49
CA LYS A 37 23.63 -4.32 19.75
C LYS A 37 22.30 -4.56 20.48
N HIS A 38 21.66 -5.69 20.30
CA HIS A 38 20.44 -6.07 21.03
C HIS A 38 20.67 -6.32 22.52
N LYS A 39 21.92 -6.56 22.93
CA LYS A 39 22.29 -6.76 24.34
C LYS A 39 22.44 -5.47 25.14
N GLN A 40 22.42 -4.30 24.50
CA GLN A 40 22.48 -3.01 25.19
C GLN A 40 21.13 -2.34 25.15
N PRO A 41 20.56 -1.94 26.30
CA PRO A 41 19.32 -1.17 26.32
C PRO A 41 19.56 0.14 25.55
N ARG A 42 18.74 0.37 24.51
CA ARG A 42 18.73 1.60 23.76
C ARG A 42 18.33 2.76 24.69
N PRO A 43 18.95 3.93 24.63
CA PRO A 43 18.49 5.10 25.36
C PRO A 43 17.10 5.50 24.84
N ARG A 44 16.23 5.93 25.77
CA ARG A 44 14.93 6.52 25.43
C ARG A 44 15.14 7.77 24.59
N CYS A 45 14.30 8.00 23.61
CA CYS A 45 14.35 9.19 22.78
C CYS A 45 14.02 10.48 23.58
N HIS A 46 14.66 11.60 23.24
CA HIS A 46 14.39 12.88 23.87
C HIS A 46 12.94 13.35 23.68
N GLN A 47 12.32 13.00 22.54
CA GLN A 47 10.92 13.31 22.22
C GLN A 47 9.92 12.23 22.64
N TYR A 48 10.26 11.34 23.54
CA TYR A 48 9.34 10.32 24.05
C TYR A 48 8.06 10.93 24.62
N SER A 49 6.90 10.38 24.24
CA SER A 49 5.59 10.79 24.75
C SER A 49 4.68 9.59 25.01
N GLU A 50 4.17 9.45 26.23
CA GLU A 50 3.16 8.45 26.58
C GLU A 50 1.83 8.65 25.82
N GLN A 51 1.56 9.87 25.36
CA GLN A 51 0.38 10.20 24.56
C GLN A 51 0.57 9.94 23.07
N ARG A 52 1.76 9.44 22.69
CA ARG A 52 2.19 9.12 21.32
C ARG A 52 2.26 10.35 20.42
N ASN A 53 3.32 10.43 19.67
CA ASN A 53 3.53 11.41 18.62
C ASN A 53 3.12 10.81 17.26
N ALA A 54 2.71 11.66 16.32
CA ALA A 54 2.53 11.24 14.94
C ALA A 54 3.89 11.23 14.22
N TYR A 55 4.32 10.08 13.75
CA TYR A 55 5.51 9.92 12.92
C TYR A 55 5.07 9.57 11.49
N PHE A 56 5.68 10.24 10.50
CA PHE A 56 5.37 10.09 9.09
C PHE A 56 6.49 9.40 8.34
N GLY A 57 6.12 8.45 7.50
CA GLY A 57 7.08 7.69 6.72
C GLY A 57 6.52 7.17 5.41
N ASP A 58 7.39 6.47 4.68
CA ASP A 58 7.07 5.77 3.45
C ASP A 58 7.61 4.34 3.52
N LEU A 59 6.74 3.36 3.35
CA LEU A 59 7.06 1.94 3.43
C LEU A 59 6.84 1.21 2.10
N HIS A 60 6.83 1.97 0.98
CA HIS A 60 6.67 1.42 -0.36
C HIS A 60 7.53 2.23 -1.35
N VAL A 61 8.77 1.77 -1.50
CA VAL A 61 9.82 2.48 -2.24
C VAL A 61 10.65 1.51 -3.06
N HIS A 62 10.74 1.76 -4.36
CA HIS A 62 11.56 1.01 -5.31
C HIS A 62 12.80 1.80 -5.74
N THR A 63 13.90 1.10 -5.87
CA THR A 63 15.20 1.64 -6.25
C THR A 63 15.77 0.93 -7.47
N SER A 64 17.00 1.23 -7.83
CA SER A 64 17.71 0.52 -8.91
C SER A 64 17.92 -0.98 -8.65
N VAL A 65 17.54 -1.49 -7.49
CA VAL A 65 17.55 -2.92 -7.16
C VAL A 65 16.28 -3.61 -7.65
N SER A 66 15.17 -2.87 -7.70
CA SER A 66 13.91 -3.34 -8.25
C SER A 66 14.00 -3.51 -9.77
N ASN A 67 13.54 -4.66 -10.27
CA ASN A 67 13.67 -5.00 -11.69
C ASN A 67 12.91 -4.05 -12.62
N ASP A 68 11.76 -3.56 -12.21
CA ASP A 68 10.95 -2.62 -12.98
C ASP A 68 11.47 -1.19 -12.90
N ALA A 69 11.86 -0.69 -11.72
CA ALA A 69 12.51 0.62 -11.59
C ALA A 69 13.79 0.68 -12.43
N TRP A 70 14.63 -0.36 -12.39
CA TRP A 70 15.80 -0.45 -13.28
C TRP A 70 15.42 -0.36 -14.75
N SER A 71 14.31 -0.99 -15.15
CA SER A 71 13.84 -0.98 -16.54
C SER A 71 13.29 0.38 -16.98
N PHE A 72 12.90 1.25 -16.04
CA PHE A 72 12.58 2.65 -16.26
C PHE A 72 13.80 3.57 -16.16
N ASP A 73 15.00 3.01 -16.24
CA ASP A 73 16.28 3.71 -16.17
C ASP A 73 16.57 4.39 -14.84
N VAL A 74 15.96 3.92 -13.76
CA VAL A 74 16.25 4.38 -12.40
C VAL A 74 17.61 3.85 -11.94
N ARG A 75 18.45 4.73 -11.38
CA ARG A 75 19.79 4.42 -10.89
C ARG A 75 20.00 4.85 -9.44
N VAL A 76 18.99 5.44 -8.81
CA VAL A 76 18.99 5.70 -7.37
C VAL A 76 18.96 4.34 -6.66
N ASP A 77 19.98 4.06 -5.87
CA ASP A 77 20.11 2.84 -5.08
C ASP A 77 19.44 2.98 -3.70
N PRO A 78 19.37 1.92 -2.88
CA PRO A 78 18.80 2.00 -1.54
C PRO A 78 19.45 3.04 -0.63
N ASP A 79 20.74 3.30 -0.79
CA ASP A 79 21.44 4.32 -0.02
C ASP A 79 20.97 5.74 -0.41
N GLY A 80 20.86 6.00 -1.70
CA GLY A 80 20.29 7.24 -2.22
C GLY A 80 18.83 7.44 -1.82
N ALA A 81 18.01 6.37 -1.80
CA ALA A 81 16.62 6.45 -1.39
C ALA A 81 16.46 6.84 0.10
N TYR A 82 17.25 6.25 0.99
CA TYR A 82 17.28 6.69 2.40
C TYR A 82 17.85 8.11 2.54
N GLY A 83 18.92 8.44 1.77
CA GLY A 83 19.44 9.81 1.73
C GLY A 83 18.35 10.82 1.40
N TYR A 84 17.59 10.57 0.30
CA TYR A 84 16.47 11.42 -0.10
C TYR A 84 15.39 11.52 0.99
N ALA A 85 14.96 10.38 1.53
CA ALA A 85 13.96 10.33 2.61
C ALA A 85 14.31 11.25 3.78
N PHE A 86 15.60 11.37 4.10
CA PHE A 86 16.09 12.13 5.24
C PHE A 86 16.73 13.48 4.86
N GLY A 87 16.53 13.94 3.62
CA GLY A 87 16.81 15.30 3.21
C GLY A 87 18.05 15.51 2.35
N ASP A 88 18.70 14.46 1.87
CA ASP A 88 19.75 14.58 0.87
C ASP A 88 19.15 14.77 -0.54
N SER A 89 19.96 15.28 -1.47
CA SER A 89 19.58 15.37 -2.88
C SER A 89 19.94 14.09 -3.62
N VAL A 90 19.11 13.73 -4.60
CA VAL A 90 19.41 12.66 -5.57
C VAL A 90 19.26 13.16 -7.00
N LYS A 91 19.93 12.47 -7.93
CA LYS A 91 19.84 12.79 -9.37
C LYS A 91 18.89 11.82 -10.05
N LEU A 92 17.99 12.37 -10.86
CA LEU A 92 17.03 11.62 -11.65
C LEU A 92 17.37 11.67 -13.14
N PRO A 93 17.00 10.62 -13.91
CA PRO A 93 17.08 10.68 -15.35
C PRO A 93 16.15 11.78 -15.91
N LEU A 94 16.64 12.50 -16.92
CA LEU A 94 15.86 13.44 -17.71
C LEU A 94 16.21 13.18 -19.18
N GLY A 95 15.44 12.33 -19.85
CA GLY A 95 15.77 11.85 -21.19
C GLY A 95 17.10 11.08 -21.17
N ASP A 96 18.04 11.48 -22.05
CA ASP A 96 19.37 10.86 -22.15
C ASP A 96 20.39 11.44 -21.15
N ASP A 97 20.03 12.50 -20.41
CA ASP A 97 20.92 13.17 -19.43
C ASP A 97 20.51 12.89 -17.99
N TYR A 98 21.02 11.81 -17.44
CA TYR A 98 20.77 11.39 -16.05
C TYR A 98 21.24 12.42 -15.00
N ALA A 99 22.16 13.30 -15.33
CA ALA A 99 22.70 14.29 -14.40
C ALA A 99 21.91 15.62 -14.40
N ALA A 100 20.95 15.78 -15.31
CA ALA A 100 20.33 17.10 -15.56
C ALA A 100 19.34 17.53 -14.46
N ARG A 101 18.80 16.59 -13.65
CA ARG A 101 17.79 16.90 -12.64
C ARG A 101 18.23 16.42 -11.26
N GLU A 102 18.43 17.37 -10.36
CA GLU A 102 18.65 17.11 -8.94
C GLU A 102 17.35 17.41 -8.18
N VAL A 103 16.91 16.47 -7.34
CA VAL A 103 15.70 16.60 -6.54
C VAL A 103 15.98 16.34 -5.07
N ARG A 104 15.22 17.00 -4.21
CA ARG A 104 15.31 16.89 -2.75
C ARG A 104 13.90 16.92 -2.16
N ILE A 105 13.70 16.16 -1.10
CA ILE A 105 12.43 16.20 -0.35
C ILE A 105 12.27 17.55 0.37
N ASP A 106 11.06 18.12 0.36
CA ASP A 106 10.76 19.37 1.07
C ASP A 106 10.92 19.21 2.59
N ARG A 107 10.34 18.16 3.13
CA ARG A 107 10.40 17.85 4.56
C ARG A 107 10.86 16.41 4.78
N PRO A 108 12.02 16.19 5.42
CA PRO A 108 12.50 14.86 5.75
C PRO A 108 11.44 14.02 6.46
N LEU A 109 11.45 12.71 6.20
CA LEU A 109 10.60 11.73 6.87
C LEU A 109 11.16 11.39 8.26
N ASP A 110 10.28 10.89 9.13
CA ASP A 110 10.68 10.32 10.43
C ASP A 110 11.22 8.89 10.26
N PHE A 111 10.64 8.14 9.32
CA PHE A 111 11.06 6.77 9.02
C PHE A 111 10.83 6.41 7.54
N ALA A 112 11.55 5.38 7.08
CA ALA A 112 11.40 4.85 5.72
C ALA A 112 11.72 3.35 5.65
N GLY A 113 11.18 2.68 4.63
CA GLY A 113 11.52 1.30 4.27
C GLY A 113 11.61 1.15 2.76
N VAL A 114 12.77 0.71 2.26
CA VAL A 114 12.93 0.35 0.84
C VAL A 114 12.38 -1.06 0.65
N THR A 115 11.49 -1.20 -0.33
CA THR A 115 10.70 -2.42 -0.57
C THR A 115 10.86 -2.91 -2.01
N ASP A 116 12.09 -2.98 -2.50
CA ASP A 116 12.35 -3.49 -3.85
C ASP A 116 11.73 -4.87 -4.09
N HIS A 117 11.25 -5.13 -5.30
CA HIS A 117 10.70 -6.42 -5.72
C HIS A 117 11.72 -7.54 -5.56
N ALA A 118 11.41 -8.51 -4.67
CA ALA A 118 12.33 -9.59 -4.34
C ALA A 118 12.54 -10.62 -5.46
N GLU A 119 11.62 -10.67 -6.44
CA GLU A 119 11.53 -11.73 -7.42
C GLU A 119 12.76 -11.84 -8.29
N PHE A 120 13.41 -10.90 -8.70
CA PHE A 120 14.54 -10.97 -9.62
C PHE A 120 15.82 -10.34 -9.08
N PHE A 121 16.00 -10.28 -7.75
CA PHE A 121 17.20 -9.73 -7.13
C PHE A 121 18.49 -10.33 -7.70
N GLY A 122 18.53 -11.66 -7.84
CA GLY A 122 19.72 -12.33 -8.37
C GLY A 122 19.91 -12.14 -9.86
N GLU A 123 18.86 -12.23 -10.61
CA GLU A 123 18.86 -12.03 -12.06
C GLU A 123 19.26 -10.60 -12.43
N ALA A 124 18.69 -9.61 -11.76
CA ALA A 124 19.02 -8.21 -11.96
C ALA A 124 20.50 -7.93 -11.65
N GLU A 125 21.00 -8.47 -10.55
CA GLU A 125 22.41 -8.32 -10.15
C GLU A 125 23.36 -8.93 -11.17
N LEU A 126 23.11 -10.16 -11.59
CA LEU A 126 23.94 -10.82 -12.59
C LEU A 126 23.89 -10.10 -13.94
N CYS A 127 22.76 -9.50 -14.32
CA CYS A 127 22.65 -8.72 -15.55
C CYS A 127 23.47 -7.43 -15.53
N LYS A 128 23.65 -6.78 -14.38
CA LYS A 128 24.44 -5.55 -14.25
C LYS A 128 25.90 -5.76 -14.60
N GLU A 129 26.42 -6.96 -14.40
CA GLU A 129 27.81 -7.33 -14.68
C GLU A 129 28.05 -7.78 -16.14
N GLN A 130 26.98 -7.96 -16.92
CA GLN A 130 27.05 -8.52 -18.27
C GLN A 130 27.16 -7.41 -19.33
N GLY A 131 28.09 -7.59 -20.27
CA GLY A 131 28.28 -6.69 -21.41
C GLY A 131 27.42 -7.08 -22.64
N ALA A 132 27.88 -6.71 -23.85
CA ALA A 132 27.18 -6.90 -25.12
C ALA A 132 26.82 -8.37 -25.49
N SER A 133 27.47 -9.34 -24.85
CA SER A 133 27.18 -10.78 -25.01
C SER A 133 26.21 -11.34 -23.98
N ALA A 134 25.50 -10.49 -23.26
CA ALA A 134 24.56 -10.85 -22.21
C ALA A 134 23.46 -11.82 -22.71
N PRO A 135 22.98 -12.75 -21.86
CA PRO A 135 21.82 -13.57 -22.15
C PRO A 135 20.61 -12.76 -22.59
N GLU A 136 19.69 -13.36 -23.38
CA GLU A 136 18.49 -12.67 -23.87
C GLU A 136 17.69 -12.00 -22.72
N PHE A 137 17.66 -12.64 -21.56
CA PHE A 137 17.00 -12.07 -20.38
C PHE A 137 17.59 -10.70 -20.01
N CYS A 138 18.92 -10.60 -19.94
CA CYS A 138 19.59 -9.34 -19.57
C CYS A 138 19.47 -8.27 -20.67
N GLN A 139 19.46 -8.67 -21.95
CA GLN A 139 19.24 -7.71 -23.04
C GLN A 139 17.82 -7.12 -22.97
N VAL A 140 16.82 -7.95 -22.68
CA VAL A 140 15.43 -7.52 -22.49
C VAL A 140 15.29 -6.66 -21.22
N PHE A 141 15.96 -7.07 -20.14
CA PHE A 141 15.96 -6.36 -18.85
C PHE A 141 16.63 -4.97 -18.93
N GLY A 142 17.71 -4.84 -19.70
CA GLY A 142 18.45 -3.58 -19.86
C GLY A 142 17.92 -2.64 -20.96
N SER A 143 16.91 -3.03 -21.71
CA SER A 143 16.46 -2.30 -22.92
C SER A 143 15.40 -1.22 -22.70
N GLY A 144 15.30 -0.64 -21.50
CA GLY A 144 14.25 0.35 -21.21
C GLY A 144 12.86 -0.30 -21.18
N ALA A 145 12.73 -1.36 -20.47
CA ALA A 145 11.74 -2.42 -20.65
C ALA A 145 10.33 -2.10 -20.13
N GLY A 146 10.07 -0.96 -19.53
CA GLY A 146 8.68 -0.55 -19.24
C GLY A 146 7.79 -0.52 -20.47
N ARG A 147 8.40 -0.56 -21.66
CA ARG A 147 7.74 -0.64 -22.97
C ARG A 147 8.00 -1.96 -23.72
N ASN A 148 8.74 -2.91 -23.12
CA ASN A 148 9.07 -4.16 -23.81
C ASN A 148 8.05 -5.26 -23.50
N PRO A 149 7.16 -5.64 -24.46
CA PRO A 149 6.11 -6.64 -24.23
C PRO A 149 6.65 -8.01 -23.78
N LYS A 150 7.89 -8.35 -24.14
CA LYS A 150 8.50 -9.63 -23.73
C LYS A 150 8.83 -9.66 -22.23
N LEU A 151 9.26 -8.53 -21.66
CA LEU A 151 9.51 -8.45 -20.22
C LEU A 151 8.20 -8.45 -19.44
N VAL A 152 7.21 -7.67 -19.89
CA VAL A 152 5.88 -7.67 -19.29
C VAL A 152 5.30 -9.09 -19.30
N MET A 153 5.37 -9.82 -20.43
CA MET A 153 4.93 -11.21 -20.48
C MET A 153 5.69 -12.14 -19.53
N ARG A 154 7.00 -11.93 -19.31
CA ARG A 154 7.79 -12.77 -18.38
C ARG A 154 7.46 -12.47 -16.93
N ILE A 155 7.27 -11.21 -16.57
CA ILE A 155 6.90 -10.78 -15.21
C ILE A 155 5.47 -11.22 -14.87
N THR A 156 4.55 -11.17 -15.83
CA THR A 156 3.13 -11.49 -15.63
C THR A 156 2.79 -12.97 -15.88
N ALA A 157 3.74 -13.78 -16.38
CA ALA A 157 3.50 -15.18 -16.65
C ALA A 157 3.15 -15.93 -15.35
N PRO A 158 2.14 -16.82 -15.37
CA PRO A 158 1.72 -17.58 -14.19
C PRO A 158 2.79 -18.56 -13.67
N PHE A 159 3.84 -18.79 -14.46
CA PHE A 159 4.99 -19.62 -14.13
C PHE A 159 6.27 -18.86 -14.47
N GLN A 160 6.75 -18.08 -13.51
CA GLN A 160 8.02 -17.37 -13.65
C GLN A 160 9.17 -18.38 -13.51
N LEU A 161 9.68 -18.86 -14.64
CA LEU A 161 10.84 -19.73 -14.65
C LEU A 161 12.12 -18.86 -14.69
N ARG A 162 13.03 -19.13 -13.77
CA ARG A 162 14.36 -18.52 -13.80
C ARG A 162 15.06 -18.86 -15.13
N PRO A 163 15.73 -17.88 -15.78
CA PRO A 163 16.46 -18.12 -17.03
C PRO A 163 17.67 -19.04 -16.77
N LYS A 164 17.65 -20.26 -17.33
CA LYS A 164 18.68 -21.26 -17.09
C LYS A 164 20.05 -20.88 -17.64
N ASP A 165 20.10 -20.10 -18.70
CA ASP A 165 21.31 -19.56 -19.30
C ASP A 165 22.01 -18.52 -18.43
N LEU A 166 21.29 -17.86 -17.53
CA LEU A 166 21.82 -16.91 -16.57
C LEU A 166 22.01 -17.55 -15.19
N CYS A 167 21.01 -18.28 -14.71
CA CYS A 167 20.94 -18.79 -13.33
C CYS A 167 21.60 -20.15 -13.12
N GLY A 168 22.02 -20.82 -14.22
CA GLY A 168 22.41 -22.23 -14.19
C GLY A 168 21.22 -23.18 -14.22
N ALA A 169 21.47 -24.47 -14.42
CA ALA A 169 20.43 -25.47 -14.58
C ALA A 169 19.53 -25.65 -13.34
N ASP A 170 20.10 -25.41 -12.17
CA ASP A 170 19.45 -25.54 -10.85
C ASP A 170 19.10 -24.19 -10.18
N GLY A 171 19.30 -23.07 -10.87
CA GLY A 171 18.99 -21.74 -10.38
C GLY A 171 19.89 -21.19 -9.27
N LYS A 172 20.97 -21.93 -8.89
CA LYS A 172 21.83 -21.59 -7.74
C LYS A 172 22.59 -20.28 -7.91
N LEU A 173 23.00 -19.93 -9.13
CA LEU A 173 23.72 -18.68 -9.37
C LEU A 173 22.86 -17.47 -9.02
N CYS A 174 21.61 -17.44 -9.48
CA CYS A 174 20.68 -16.38 -9.14
C CYS A 174 20.28 -16.40 -7.65
N GLY A 175 20.19 -17.59 -7.05
CA GLY A 175 19.95 -17.73 -5.61
C GLY A 175 21.04 -17.07 -4.76
N ALA A 176 22.32 -17.35 -5.05
CA ALA A 176 23.46 -16.76 -4.34
C ALA A 176 23.58 -15.24 -4.57
N ALA A 177 23.32 -14.79 -5.81
CA ALA A 177 23.29 -13.37 -6.11
C ALA A 177 22.15 -12.65 -5.37
N ALA A 178 20.96 -13.24 -5.29
CA ALA A 178 19.83 -12.70 -4.52
C ALA A 178 20.13 -12.58 -3.03
N GLU A 179 20.80 -13.57 -2.44
CA GLU A 179 21.26 -13.50 -1.05
C GLU A 179 22.24 -12.34 -0.83
N THR A 180 23.18 -12.14 -1.73
CA THR A 180 24.12 -11.01 -1.69
C THR A 180 23.42 -9.67 -1.74
N VAL A 181 22.44 -9.51 -2.65
CA VAL A 181 21.62 -8.28 -2.76
C VAL A 181 20.84 -8.03 -1.47
N TRP A 182 20.21 -9.08 -0.92
CA TRP A 182 19.46 -8.99 0.31
C TRP A 182 20.32 -8.54 1.50
N HIS A 183 21.50 -9.13 1.67
CA HIS A 183 22.42 -8.75 2.73
C HIS A 183 22.85 -7.28 2.61
N ARG A 184 23.06 -6.77 1.39
CA ARG A 184 23.35 -5.34 1.17
C ARG A 184 22.15 -4.46 1.54
N ALA A 185 20.92 -4.85 1.18
CA ALA A 185 19.72 -4.12 1.56
C ALA A 185 19.55 -4.03 3.08
N VAL A 186 19.72 -5.16 3.78
CA VAL A 186 19.73 -5.20 5.26
C VAL A 186 20.79 -4.29 5.85
N ALA A 187 22.05 -4.38 5.37
CA ALA A 187 23.15 -3.57 5.86
C ALA A 187 22.93 -2.07 5.61
N THR A 188 22.30 -1.71 4.49
CA THR A 188 21.96 -0.31 4.19
C THR A 188 20.89 0.21 5.14
N ALA A 189 19.82 -0.54 5.37
CA ALA A 189 18.79 -0.17 6.34
C ALA A 189 19.39 0.00 7.76
N GLU A 190 20.32 -0.87 8.16
CA GLU A 190 21.01 -0.76 9.45
C GLU A 190 21.88 0.49 9.57
N ARG A 191 22.60 0.84 8.52
CA ARG A 191 23.49 2.01 8.51
C ARG A 191 22.74 3.33 8.66
N TRP A 192 21.54 3.42 8.08
CA TRP A 192 20.72 4.63 8.13
C TRP A 192 19.89 4.75 9.42
N ASN A 193 19.70 3.68 10.17
CA ASN A 193 18.88 3.67 11.37
C ASN A 193 19.58 4.36 12.55
N ASP A 194 19.02 5.47 13.05
CA ASP A 194 19.53 6.17 14.22
C ASP A 194 19.17 5.44 15.52
N THR A 195 20.18 4.94 16.22
CA THR A 195 20.02 4.24 17.50
C THR A 195 20.39 5.11 18.72
N THR A 196 20.67 6.40 18.51
CA THR A 196 20.97 7.35 19.58
C THR A 196 19.68 7.84 20.26
N ALA A 197 19.80 8.63 21.34
CA ALA A 197 18.66 9.26 22.00
C ALA A 197 18.02 10.39 21.16
N ASP A 198 18.68 10.84 20.10
CA ASP A 198 18.11 11.84 19.20
C ASP A 198 16.96 11.28 18.36
N CYS A 199 17.04 9.97 18.01
CA CYS A 199 16.01 9.24 17.26
C CYS A 199 15.50 10.01 16.02
N LYS A 200 16.44 10.61 15.29
CA LYS A 200 16.10 11.51 14.17
C LYS A 200 15.46 10.80 12.99
N ARG A 201 15.81 9.52 12.80
CA ARG A 201 15.36 8.73 11.67
C ARG A 201 15.34 7.25 12.00
N THR A 202 14.32 6.56 11.53
CA THR A 202 14.20 5.11 11.64
C THR A 202 14.07 4.49 10.25
N THR A 203 14.79 3.39 10.02
CA THR A 203 14.67 2.61 8.78
C THR A 203 14.24 1.19 9.07
N PHE A 204 13.43 0.62 8.20
CA PHE A 204 13.02 -0.78 8.29
C PHE A 204 13.75 -1.64 7.27
N VAL A 205 14.08 -2.86 7.66
CA VAL A 205 14.45 -3.92 6.71
C VAL A 205 13.18 -4.40 6.06
N ALA A 206 13.10 -4.35 4.73
CA ALA A 206 11.88 -4.65 4.00
C ALA A 206 12.16 -5.14 2.57
N TYR A 207 11.15 -5.71 1.95
CA TYR A 207 11.10 -6.05 0.53
C TYR A 207 9.66 -6.16 0.07
N GLU A 208 9.42 -6.19 -1.25
CA GLU A 208 8.10 -6.47 -1.80
C GLU A 208 8.01 -7.90 -2.34
N TYR A 209 6.93 -8.59 -1.95
CA TYR A 209 6.43 -9.81 -2.56
C TYR A 209 5.41 -9.45 -3.63
N SER A 210 5.65 -9.82 -4.89
CA SER A 210 4.97 -9.25 -6.06
C SER A 210 4.27 -10.30 -6.90
N SER A 211 3.26 -10.96 -6.31
CA SER A 211 2.42 -11.90 -7.06
C SER A 211 1.50 -11.18 -8.03
N PHE A 212 1.67 -11.43 -9.33
CA PHE A 212 0.81 -10.89 -10.40
C PHE A 212 0.00 -12.00 -11.09
N ARG A 213 -0.63 -12.83 -10.29
CA ARG A 213 -1.33 -14.02 -10.77
C ARG A 213 -2.56 -13.67 -11.59
N MET A 214 -2.60 -14.15 -12.84
CA MET A 214 -3.71 -13.96 -13.78
C MET A 214 -4.06 -12.47 -14.02
N GLY A 215 -3.06 -11.59 -14.04
CA GLY A 215 -3.26 -10.16 -14.23
C GLY A 215 -3.80 -9.41 -13.01
N SER A 216 -3.86 -10.07 -11.85
CA SER A 216 -4.31 -9.46 -10.60
C SER A 216 -3.12 -9.06 -9.75
N ASN A 217 -3.07 -7.80 -9.35
CA ASN A 217 -2.07 -7.34 -8.38
C ASN A 217 -2.38 -7.93 -7.01
N LEU A 218 -1.48 -8.78 -6.51
CA LEU A 218 -1.57 -9.41 -5.20
C LEU A 218 -0.27 -9.17 -4.42
N HIS A 219 0.24 -7.95 -4.50
CA HIS A 219 1.51 -7.53 -3.93
C HIS A 219 1.41 -7.21 -2.44
N ARG A 220 2.53 -7.36 -1.70
CA ARG A 220 2.67 -7.06 -0.28
C ARG A 220 4.05 -6.54 0.03
N ASN A 221 4.14 -5.43 0.75
CA ASN A 221 5.37 -4.99 1.37
C ASN A 221 5.60 -5.78 2.65
N VAL A 222 6.70 -6.50 2.74
CA VAL A 222 7.09 -7.30 3.90
C VAL A 222 8.07 -6.49 4.73
N ILE A 223 7.70 -6.19 5.97
CA ILE A 223 8.43 -5.29 6.88
C ILE A 223 8.88 -6.08 8.10
N PHE A 224 10.17 -6.05 8.41
CA PHE A 224 10.74 -6.69 9.59
C PHE A 224 10.95 -5.69 10.72
N ARG A 225 10.70 -6.14 11.95
CA ARG A 225 10.95 -5.35 13.16
C ARG A 225 12.42 -4.94 13.33
N ASN A 226 13.34 -5.80 12.93
CA ASN A 226 14.79 -5.64 13.13
C ASN A 226 15.58 -6.34 12.01
N ALA A 227 16.90 -6.47 12.18
CA ALA A 227 17.79 -7.13 11.22
C ALA A 227 17.91 -8.65 11.39
N VAL A 228 17.18 -9.25 12.34
CA VAL A 228 17.07 -10.71 12.43
C VAL A 228 16.01 -11.14 11.41
N VAL A 229 16.48 -11.60 10.26
CA VAL A 229 15.65 -11.87 9.09
C VAL A 229 16.09 -13.16 8.41
N PRO A 230 15.24 -13.81 7.58
CA PRO A 230 15.66 -14.93 6.74
C PRO A 230 16.85 -14.54 5.83
N ASN A 231 17.72 -15.49 5.50
CA ASN A 231 18.91 -15.27 4.64
C ASN A 231 18.57 -14.70 3.26
N ARG A 232 17.35 -14.92 2.80
CA ARG A 232 16.81 -14.33 1.57
C ARG A 232 15.32 -14.02 1.72
N PRO A 233 14.79 -13.06 0.95
CA PRO A 233 13.37 -12.77 0.97
C PRO A 233 12.56 -13.96 0.45
N ILE A 234 11.35 -14.13 0.97
CA ILE A 234 10.36 -15.08 0.46
C ILE A 234 9.61 -14.40 -0.66
N SER A 235 9.97 -14.71 -1.89
CA SER A 235 9.43 -14.10 -3.09
C SER A 235 8.29 -14.92 -3.70
N TYR A 236 7.65 -14.38 -4.74
CA TYR A 236 6.67 -15.11 -5.54
C TYR A 236 7.26 -16.38 -6.20
N LEU A 237 8.58 -16.42 -6.42
CA LEU A 237 9.27 -17.61 -6.94
C LEU A 237 9.35 -18.74 -5.91
N ASP A 238 9.29 -18.42 -4.62
CA ASP A 238 9.29 -19.39 -3.51
C ASP A 238 7.87 -19.78 -3.10
N ALA A 239 6.94 -18.85 -3.20
CA ALA A 239 5.54 -18.99 -2.77
C ALA A 239 4.60 -18.37 -3.81
N ILE A 240 4.05 -19.17 -4.70
CA ILE A 240 3.16 -18.70 -5.79
C ILE A 240 1.87 -18.08 -5.24
N ARG A 241 1.47 -18.46 -4.03
CA ARG A 241 0.26 -17.96 -3.38
C ARG A 241 0.61 -17.21 -2.10
N GLU A 242 -0.15 -16.18 -1.83
CA GLU A 242 -0.07 -15.40 -0.59
C GLU A 242 -0.18 -16.28 0.67
N TRP A 243 -1.01 -17.34 0.65
CA TRP A 243 -1.14 -18.31 1.75
C TRP A 243 0.17 -19.03 2.06
N ASP A 244 0.94 -19.39 1.04
CA ASP A 244 2.23 -20.04 1.21
C ASP A 244 3.27 -19.03 1.71
N MET A 245 3.22 -17.79 1.25
CA MET A 245 4.07 -16.71 1.72
C MET A 245 3.83 -16.45 3.23
N TRP A 246 2.56 -16.31 3.67
CA TRP A 246 2.26 -16.11 5.10
C TRP A 246 2.74 -17.29 5.95
N ARG A 247 2.51 -18.52 5.50
CA ARG A 247 2.99 -19.72 6.19
C ARG A 247 4.51 -19.74 6.32
N LEU A 248 5.22 -19.42 5.24
CA LEU A 248 6.68 -19.37 5.24
C LEU A 248 7.23 -18.23 6.10
N LEU A 249 6.61 -17.06 6.09
CA LEU A 249 6.99 -15.95 6.99
C LEU A 249 6.80 -16.35 8.46
N LYS A 250 5.68 -16.99 8.78
CA LYS A 250 5.46 -17.49 10.15
C LYS A 250 6.50 -18.54 10.52
N GLU A 251 6.67 -19.58 9.72
CA GLU A 251 7.60 -20.68 9.96
C GLU A 251 9.06 -20.20 10.08
N LYS A 252 9.47 -19.34 9.14
CA LYS A 252 10.87 -18.95 9.01
C LYS A 252 11.28 -17.69 9.80
N CYS A 253 10.34 -16.92 10.28
CA CYS A 253 10.60 -15.73 11.08
C CYS A 253 9.96 -15.88 12.45
N ILE A 254 8.64 -15.78 12.57
CA ILE A 254 7.95 -15.67 13.85
C ILE A 254 8.18 -16.92 14.73
N ASP A 255 8.04 -18.12 14.16
CA ASP A 255 8.26 -19.39 14.87
C ASP A 255 9.73 -19.86 14.79
N GLY A 256 10.51 -19.32 13.86
CA GLY A 256 11.90 -19.71 13.59
C GLY A 256 12.92 -19.06 14.53
N SER A 257 12.59 -17.90 15.10
CA SER A 257 13.47 -17.17 16.01
C SER A 257 12.68 -16.24 16.92
N ASP A 258 12.92 -16.30 18.22
CA ASP A 258 12.30 -15.41 19.23
C ASP A 258 12.59 -13.92 19.00
N LEU A 259 13.58 -13.60 18.16
CA LEU A 259 13.96 -12.22 17.84
C LEU A 259 13.39 -11.72 16.53
N CYS A 260 12.91 -12.61 15.64
CA CYS A 260 12.35 -12.22 14.36
C CYS A 260 10.86 -11.92 14.48
N ASP A 261 10.45 -10.73 14.03
CA ASP A 261 9.03 -10.36 13.89
C ASP A 261 8.83 -9.67 12.54
N VAL A 262 7.72 -10.00 11.86
CA VAL A 262 7.45 -9.58 10.49
C VAL A 262 5.97 -9.32 10.28
N LEU A 263 5.63 -8.29 9.51
CA LEU A 263 4.29 -8.06 8.98
C LEU A 263 4.34 -7.83 7.48
N ALA A 264 3.20 -8.01 6.82
CA ALA A 264 3.04 -7.73 5.40
C ALA A 264 1.90 -6.71 5.20
N ILE A 265 2.09 -5.81 4.24
CA ILE A 265 1.15 -4.73 3.92
C ILE A 265 0.66 -4.95 2.48
N PRO A 266 -0.54 -5.53 2.29
CA PRO A 266 -1.12 -5.62 0.95
C PRO A 266 -1.43 -4.25 0.40
N HIS A 267 -1.28 -4.08 -0.93
CA HIS A 267 -1.48 -2.81 -1.62
C HIS A 267 -2.03 -2.99 -3.03
N ASN A 268 -2.45 -1.90 -3.68
CA ASN A 268 -3.06 -1.91 -5.01
C ASN A 268 -4.27 -2.86 -5.13
N SER A 269 -5.09 -2.91 -4.10
CA SER A 269 -6.31 -3.72 -4.13
C SER A 269 -7.26 -3.27 -5.25
N ASN A 270 -7.23 -1.98 -5.64
CA ASN A 270 -8.00 -1.41 -6.75
C ASN A 270 -7.72 -2.08 -8.12
N ILE A 271 -6.58 -2.73 -8.29
CA ILE A 271 -6.21 -3.50 -9.51
C ILE A 271 -6.02 -4.99 -9.23
N SER A 272 -6.64 -5.51 -8.17
CA SER A 272 -6.57 -6.93 -7.79
C SER A 272 -7.67 -7.80 -8.39
N ASN A 273 -8.59 -7.23 -9.17
CA ASN A 273 -9.76 -7.94 -9.70
C ASN A 273 -10.57 -8.65 -8.59
N GLY A 274 -10.78 -7.97 -7.46
CA GLY A 274 -11.51 -8.51 -6.30
C GLY A 274 -10.80 -9.61 -5.51
N ARG A 275 -9.59 -10.01 -5.90
CA ARG A 275 -8.91 -11.16 -5.30
C ARG A 275 -8.15 -10.86 -4.03
N MET A 276 -7.76 -9.60 -3.82
CA MET A 276 -7.03 -9.19 -2.63
C MET A 276 -7.80 -9.53 -1.36
N PHE A 277 -9.11 -9.32 -1.36
CA PHE A 277 -9.98 -9.53 -0.19
C PHE A 277 -10.98 -10.69 -0.35
N ASN A 278 -10.61 -11.67 -1.16
CA ASN A 278 -11.40 -12.89 -1.28
C ASN A 278 -11.33 -13.70 0.03
N VAL A 279 -12.49 -14.17 0.52
CA VAL A 279 -12.64 -15.01 1.71
C VAL A 279 -12.63 -16.51 1.41
N THR A 280 -12.09 -16.93 0.28
CA THR A 280 -11.85 -18.33 -0.01
C THR A 280 -10.62 -18.84 0.73
N TYR A 281 -10.68 -20.08 1.20
CA TYR A 281 -9.58 -20.74 1.92
C TYR A 281 -9.16 -22.01 1.18
N PRO A 282 -8.40 -21.90 0.07
CA PRO A 282 -8.07 -23.03 -0.79
C PRO A 282 -7.42 -24.17 -0.01
N GLY A 283 -7.99 -25.37 -0.09
CA GLY A 283 -7.50 -26.56 0.61
C GLY A 283 -7.82 -26.63 2.11
N ALA A 284 -8.65 -25.71 2.64
CA ALA A 284 -9.25 -25.88 3.97
C ALA A 284 -10.52 -26.74 3.85
N ASN A 285 -10.54 -27.86 4.56
CA ASN A 285 -11.61 -28.85 4.49
C ASN A 285 -12.59 -28.77 5.67
N SER A 286 -12.29 -27.92 6.67
CA SER A 286 -13.14 -27.71 7.84
C SER A 286 -13.19 -26.23 8.23
N VAL A 287 -14.16 -25.86 9.07
CA VAL A 287 -14.25 -24.48 9.61
C VAL A 287 -13.04 -24.16 10.48
N GLU A 288 -12.52 -25.12 11.23
CA GLU A 288 -11.34 -24.97 12.07
C GLU A 288 -10.10 -24.62 11.24
N GLU A 289 -9.93 -25.26 10.08
CA GLU A 289 -8.85 -24.94 9.14
C GLU A 289 -9.03 -23.54 8.53
N GLN A 290 -10.25 -23.13 8.21
CA GLN A 290 -10.55 -21.77 7.74
C GLN A 290 -10.22 -20.73 8.81
N VAL A 291 -10.62 -20.99 10.07
CA VAL A 291 -10.28 -20.15 11.23
C VAL A 291 -8.76 -20.01 11.40
N ALA A 292 -8.03 -21.11 11.31
CA ALA A 292 -6.56 -21.08 11.42
C ALA A 292 -5.92 -20.20 10.34
N ARG A 293 -6.40 -20.29 9.10
CA ARG A 293 -5.91 -19.45 7.99
C ARG A 293 -6.30 -17.98 8.14
N ALA A 294 -7.53 -17.71 8.56
CA ALA A 294 -7.97 -16.33 8.85
C ALA A 294 -7.12 -15.68 9.95
N LYS A 295 -6.79 -16.43 11.02
CA LYS A 295 -5.89 -15.97 12.08
C LYS A 295 -4.47 -15.73 11.58
N LEU A 296 -3.94 -16.61 10.73
CA LEU A 296 -2.62 -16.43 10.11
C LEU A 296 -2.58 -15.14 9.28
N ARG A 297 -3.62 -14.88 8.49
CA ARG A 297 -3.73 -13.63 7.74
C ARG A 297 -3.72 -12.41 8.66
N MET A 298 -4.54 -12.40 9.71
CA MET A 298 -4.58 -11.30 10.69
C MET A 298 -3.22 -11.05 11.37
N GLU A 299 -2.48 -12.12 11.64
CA GLU A 299 -1.16 -12.05 12.26
C GLU A 299 -0.13 -11.42 11.32
N ILE A 300 -0.15 -11.81 10.05
CA ILE A 300 0.84 -11.36 9.05
C ILE A 300 0.42 -10.04 8.39
N GLU A 301 -0.87 -9.83 8.11
CA GLU A 301 -1.39 -8.62 7.45
C GLU A 301 -2.24 -7.77 8.43
N PRO A 302 -1.63 -7.09 9.42
CA PRO A 302 -2.40 -6.26 10.36
C PRO A 302 -2.83 -4.92 9.77
N ILE A 303 -2.19 -4.43 8.71
CA ILE A 303 -2.48 -3.13 8.07
C ILE A 303 -2.56 -3.29 6.55
N ILE A 304 -3.21 -2.32 5.90
CA ILE A 304 -3.44 -2.25 4.44
C ILE A 304 -3.06 -0.88 3.92
N GLU A 305 -2.47 -0.82 2.74
CA GLU A 305 -2.22 0.43 2.03
C GLU A 305 -3.46 0.82 1.21
N ILE A 306 -4.03 2.01 1.51
CA ILE A 306 -5.27 2.51 0.90
C ILE A 306 -5.00 3.44 -0.29
N MET A 307 -3.81 4.05 -0.35
CA MET A 307 -3.42 5.05 -1.35
C MET A 307 -1.94 4.94 -1.70
N GLN A 308 -1.62 5.07 -2.99
CA GLN A 308 -0.27 5.21 -3.50
C GLN A 308 -0.31 5.84 -4.92
N HIS A 309 0.81 5.92 -5.65
CA HIS A 309 0.85 6.62 -6.94
C HIS A 309 -0.10 6.05 -8.01
N LYS A 310 -0.49 4.77 -7.92
CA LYS A 310 -1.53 4.15 -8.76
C LYS A 310 -2.93 4.33 -8.17
N GLY A 311 -3.13 5.41 -7.40
CA GLY A 311 -4.42 5.91 -6.96
C GLY A 311 -4.97 5.31 -5.67
N ASP A 312 -6.21 5.66 -5.41
CA ASP A 312 -6.96 5.34 -4.20
C ASP A 312 -7.69 3.99 -4.29
N SER A 313 -7.61 3.24 -3.22
CA SER A 313 -8.32 1.97 -2.99
C SER A 313 -9.38 2.05 -1.88
N GLU A 314 -9.81 3.24 -1.44
CA GLU A 314 -10.81 3.37 -0.37
C GLU A 314 -12.15 2.78 -0.77
N CYS A 315 -12.76 3.33 -1.81
CA CYS A 315 -14.12 3.03 -2.23
C CYS A 315 -14.33 3.29 -3.73
N ARG A 316 -15.45 2.83 -4.28
CA ARG A 316 -15.95 3.21 -5.61
C ARG A 316 -17.47 3.22 -5.59
N ASN A 317 -18.08 4.24 -6.20
CA ASN A 317 -19.52 4.32 -6.34
C ASN A 317 -20.04 3.35 -7.40
N GLY A 318 -21.29 2.89 -7.25
CA GLY A 318 -22.00 2.11 -8.26
C GLY A 318 -21.65 0.63 -8.35
N LEU A 319 -20.88 0.09 -7.39
CA LEU A 319 -20.56 -1.34 -7.36
C LEU A 319 -21.76 -2.19 -6.95
N ASN A 320 -21.87 -3.38 -7.54
CA ASN A 320 -22.93 -4.34 -7.24
C ASN A 320 -22.87 -4.81 -5.77
N GLY A 321 -24.05 -4.89 -5.11
CA GLY A 321 -24.17 -5.27 -3.71
C GLY A 321 -23.60 -4.26 -2.71
N VAL A 322 -23.46 -2.99 -3.11
CA VAL A 322 -23.09 -1.85 -2.25
C VAL A 322 -24.24 -0.86 -2.21
N LEU A 323 -24.81 -0.64 -1.04
CA LEU A 323 -25.97 0.19 -0.79
C LEU A 323 -25.64 1.30 0.23
N GLY A 324 -26.60 2.19 0.50
CA GLY A 324 -26.44 3.23 1.53
C GLY A 324 -26.12 4.62 1.00
N GLY A 325 -26.22 4.81 -0.31
CA GLY A 325 -26.08 6.11 -0.97
C GLY A 325 -24.71 6.33 -1.62
N VAL A 326 -24.63 7.38 -2.42
CA VAL A 326 -23.40 7.81 -3.10
C VAL A 326 -22.51 8.57 -2.12
N ASP A 327 -21.23 8.30 -2.14
CA ASP A 327 -20.21 9.10 -1.47
C ASP A 327 -19.60 10.06 -2.50
N GLU A 328 -19.89 11.34 -2.40
CA GLU A 328 -19.44 12.36 -3.35
C GLU A 328 -17.91 12.49 -3.42
N LEU A 329 -17.19 12.05 -2.37
CA LEU A 329 -15.74 12.09 -2.32
C LEU A 329 -15.08 10.73 -2.67
N CYS A 330 -15.84 9.75 -3.12
CA CYS A 330 -15.35 8.42 -3.46
C CYS A 330 -14.57 8.38 -4.78
N ASP A 331 -14.80 9.33 -5.69
CA ASP A 331 -14.13 9.38 -7.00
C ASP A 331 -12.77 10.11 -6.95
N PHE A 332 -12.09 10.02 -5.81
CA PHE A 332 -10.78 10.61 -5.56
C PHE A 332 -9.68 9.75 -6.18
N GLU A 333 -8.78 10.38 -6.97
CA GLU A 333 -7.55 9.77 -7.52
C GLU A 333 -7.74 8.31 -7.99
N LYS A 334 -8.75 8.05 -8.80
CA LYS A 334 -9.00 6.71 -9.33
C LYS A 334 -8.00 6.38 -10.44
N PHE A 335 -7.30 5.26 -10.26
CA PHE A 335 -6.44 4.73 -11.29
C PHE A 335 -7.27 4.15 -12.44
N GLU A 336 -7.17 4.75 -13.63
CA GLU A 336 -7.79 4.26 -14.84
C GLU A 336 -6.78 3.45 -15.65
N ASN A 337 -7.02 2.16 -15.78
CA ASN A 337 -6.15 1.31 -16.60
C ASN A 337 -6.55 1.41 -18.08
N LEU A 338 -6.35 2.59 -18.65
CA LEU A 338 -6.72 2.92 -20.03
C LEU A 338 -5.99 2.06 -21.07
N ALA A 339 -4.77 1.59 -20.76
CA ALA A 339 -4.00 0.74 -21.66
C ALA A 339 -4.68 -0.61 -21.89
N PHE A 340 -5.30 -1.18 -20.87
CA PHE A 340 -5.93 -2.50 -20.97
C PHE A 340 -7.29 -2.43 -21.65
N THR A 341 -8.09 -1.43 -21.36
CA THR A 341 -9.37 -1.19 -22.06
C THR A 341 -9.15 -0.91 -23.54
N SER A 342 -8.07 -0.20 -23.91
CA SER A 342 -7.71 0.06 -25.31
C SER A 342 -7.16 -1.18 -26.05
N ILE A 343 -6.43 -2.07 -25.36
CA ILE A 343 -5.87 -3.29 -25.95
C ILE A 343 -6.93 -4.39 -26.08
N THR A 344 -7.79 -4.55 -25.08
CA THR A 344 -8.76 -5.65 -25.04
C THR A 344 -10.11 -5.29 -25.67
N GLY A 345 -10.42 -3.99 -25.80
CA GLY A 345 -11.74 -3.51 -26.22
C GLY A 345 -12.88 -3.97 -25.30
N SER A 346 -12.54 -4.50 -24.12
CA SER A 346 -13.52 -5.04 -23.19
C SER A 346 -14.10 -3.92 -22.33
N PRO A 347 -15.43 -3.82 -22.23
CA PRO A 347 -16.06 -2.89 -21.29
C PRO A 347 -15.69 -3.28 -19.84
N GLU A 348 -15.76 -2.32 -18.93
CA GLU A 348 -15.71 -2.60 -17.50
C GLU A 348 -16.78 -3.63 -17.13
N VAL A 349 -16.42 -4.66 -16.39
CA VAL A 349 -17.31 -5.74 -15.94
C VAL A 349 -17.48 -5.65 -14.44
N ASP A 350 -18.74 -5.50 -14.01
CA ASP A 350 -19.10 -5.26 -12.61
C ASP A 350 -18.97 -6.47 -11.68
N ASP A 351 -18.65 -7.65 -12.18
CA ASP A 351 -18.54 -8.84 -11.35
C ASP A 351 -17.42 -9.76 -11.89
N CYS A 352 -16.31 -9.74 -11.17
CA CYS A 352 -15.14 -10.54 -11.50
C CYS A 352 -15.35 -12.04 -11.30
N TYR A 353 -16.41 -12.43 -10.60
CA TYR A 353 -16.72 -13.80 -10.24
C TYR A 353 -17.99 -14.35 -10.90
N ALA A 354 -18.61 -13.59 -11.80
CA ALA A 354 -19.77 -14.05 -12.54
C ALA A 354 -19.40 -15.13 -13.57
N GLY A 355 -19.55 -16.39 -13.19
CA GLY A 355 -19.45 -17.50 -14.12
C GLY A 355 -18.98 -18.83 -13.50
N PRO A 356 -19.32 -19.96 -14.09
CA PRO A 356 -19.04 -21.28 -13.53
C PRO A 356 -17.56 -21.68 -13.55
N LEU A 357 -16.69 -20.88 -14.15
CA LEU A 357 -15.22 -21.10 -14.22
C LEU A 357 -14.44 -19.97 -13.52
N SER A 358 -15.09 -19.06 -12.80
CA SER A 358 -14.47 -17.88 -12.20
C SER A 358 -13.31 -18.22 -11.25
N ASP A 359 -13.35 -19.36 -10.58
CA ASP A 359 -12.26 -19.82 -9.71
C ASP A 359 -11.00 -20.24 -10.48
N TRP A 360 -11.14 -20.65 -11.76
CA TRP A 360 -10.08 -21.19 -12.58
C TRP A 360 -9.65 -20.27 -13.73
N VAL A 361 -10.62 -19.60 -14.33
CA VAL A 361 -10.40 -18.65 -15.43
C VAL A 361 -11.15 -17.39 -15.07
N PRO A 362 -10.60 -16.57 -14.19
CA PRO A 362 -11.17 -15.26 -13.94
C PRO A 362 -11.10 -14.45 -15.23
N HIS A 363 -11.88 -13.40 -15.28
CA HIS A 363 -11.77 -12.42 -16.36
C HIS A 363 -10.30 -12.15 -16.67
N LEU A 364 -9.88 -12.48 -17.87
CA LEU A 364 -8.53 -12.21 -18.36
C LEU A 364 -8.45 -10.72 -18.67
N GLY A 365 -8.06 -9.93 -17.68
CA GLY A 365 -7.82 -8.52 -17.87
C GLY A 365 -8.11 -7.69 -16.61
N PRO A 366 -7.40 -6.58 -16.42
CA PRO A 366 -7.55 -5.68 -15.28
C PRO A 366 -8.77 -4.74 -15.40
N SER A 367 -9.71 -5.00 -16.28
CA SER A 367 -10.93 -4.19 -16.49
C SER A 367 -12.10 -4.62 -15.60
N CYS A 368 -11.86 -5.49 -14.62
CA CYS A 368 -12.92 -5.98 -13.74
C CYS A 368 -13.00 -5.13 -12.48
N LEU A 369 -14.15 -4.52 -12.25
CA LEU A 369 -14.46 -3.77 -11.05
C LEU A 369 -15.23 -4.67 -10.07
N ASP A 370 -14.68 -4.84 -8.87
CA ASP A 370 -15.30 -5.65 -7.83
C ASP A 370 -15.24 -4.90 -6.49
N ARG A 371 -16.30 -5.05 -5.66
CA ARG A 371 -16.29 -4.47 -4.31
C ARG A 371 -15.12 -4.95 -3.46
N ASN A 372 -14.68 -6.23 -3.65
CA ASN A 372 -13.52 -6.78 -2.96
C ASN A 372 -12.17 -6.24 -3.48
N SER A 373 -12.18 -5.27 -4.39
CA SER A 373 -11.02 -4.46 -4.76
C SER A 373 -10.85 -3.22 -3.88
N TYR A 374 -11.82 -2.91 -3.00
CA TYR A 374 -11.81 -1.67 -2.22
C TYR A 374 -11.87 -1.94 -0.72
N VAL A 375 -11.04 -1.22 0.03
CA VAL A 375 -10.81 -1.40 1.47
C VAL A 375 -12.10 -1.24 2.28
N ARG A 376 -12.94 -0.23 1.98
CA ARG A 376 -14.21 0.02 2.69
C ARG A 376 -15.12 -1.22 2.70
N TYR A 377 -15.21 -1.91 1.57
CA TYR A 377 -16.07 -3.08 1.45
C TYR A 377 -15.40 -4.35 1.97
N ALA A 378 -14.06 -4.42 1.88
CA ALA A 378 -13.30 -5.50 2.54
C ALA A 378 -13.49 -5.49 4.06
N LEU A 379 -13.51 -4.30 4.68
CA LEU A 379 -13.80 -4.18 6.13
C LEU A 379 -15.19 -4.74 6.48
N THR A 380 -16.21 -4.49 5.64
CA THR A 380 -17.56 -5.04 5.83
C THR A 380 -17.62 -6.54 5.52
N GLU A 381 -16.90 -7.02 4.50
CA GLU A 381 -16.80 -8.45 4.21
C GLU A 381 -16.16 -9.21 5.38
N GLY A 382 -15.17 -8.59 6.04
CA GLY A 382 -14.59 -9.13 7.27
C GLY A 382 -15.59 -9.29 8.41
N LEU A 383 -16.58 -8.40 8.55
CA LEU A 383 -17.67 -8.52 9.53
C LEU A 383 -18.59 -9.71 9.21
N LYS A 384 -18.87 -9.96 7.93
CA LYS A 384 -19.65 -11.14 7.48
C LYS A 384 -18.88 -12.42 7.79
N GLU A 385 -17.60 -12.42 7.51
CA GLU A 385 -16.73 -13.57 7.76
C GLU A 385 -16.62 -13.87 9.27
N GLU A 386 -16.51 -12.83 10.11
CA GLU A 386 -16.56 -12.99 11.56
C GLU A 386 -17.88 -13.62 12.04
N ALA A 387 -19.01 -13.25 11.41
CA ALA A 387 -20.29 -13.89 11.72
C ALA A 387 -20.32 -15.37 11.31
N ARG A 388 -19.64 -15.73 10.22
CA ARG A 388 -19.63 -17.07 9.65
C ARG A 388 -18.69 -18.04 10.38
N ILE A 389 -17.43 -17.60 10.65
CA ILE A 389 -16.39 -18.48 11.24
C ILE A 389 -15.87 -18.01 12.60
N GLY A 390 -16.36 -16.89 13.13
CA GLY A 390 -15.93 -16.34 14.41
C GLY A 390 -14.62 -15.55 14.37
N VAL A 391 -14.05 -15.29 13.18
CA VAL A 391 -12.81 -14.54 12.99
C VAL A 391 -12.95 -13.60 11.80
N ASN A 392 -12.57 -12.33 11.98
CA ASN A 392 -12.53 -11.34 10.91
C ASN A 392 -11.12 -11.26 10.33
N PRO A 393 -10.84 -11.77 9.12
CA PRO A 393 -9.51 -11.74 8.51
C PRO A 393 -9.09 -10.35 8.02
N PHE A 394 -10.00 -9.37 8.03
CA PHE A 394 -9.81 -8.02 7.48
C PHE A 394 -9.91 -6.92 8.54
N LYS A 395 -9.52 -7.22 9.78
CA LYS A 395 -9.33 -6.18 10.81
C LYS A 395 -8.04 -5.40 10.58
N PHE A 396 -8.00 -4.67 9.46
CA PHE A 396 -6.84 -3.90 9.04
C PHE A 396 -6.73 -2.54 9.75
N GLY A 397 -5.49 -2.11 10.08
CA GLY A 397 -5.15 -0.70 10.15
C GLY A 397 -4.99 -0.13 8.74
N ILE A 398 -5.09 1.18 8.59
CA ILE A 398 -5.01 1.87 7.30
C ILE A 398 -3.68 2.62 7.18
N SER A 399 -2.94 2.39 6.11
CA SER A 399 -1.72 3.10 5.72
C SER A 399 -1.84 3.66 4.31
N ALA A 400 -0.85 4.46 3.91
CA ALA A 400 -0.63 4.91 2.55
C ALA A 400 0.88 5.05 2.32
N SER A 401 1.31 5.08 1.07
CA SER A 401 2.73 5.18 0.70
C SER A 401 2.86 5.77 -0.71
N THR A 402 4.09 5.94 -1.22
CA THR A 402 4.27 6.46 -2.58
C THR A 402 4.22 5.37 -3.64
N ASP A 403 4.79 4.20 -3.40
CA ASP A 403 5.13 3.20 -4.44
C ASP A 403 6.06 3.80 -5.51
N THR A 404 6.93 4.70 -5.08
CA THR A 404 7.85 5.39 -6.01
C THR A 404 8.82 4.42 -6.65
N HIS A 405 8.97 4.50 -7.96
CA HIS A 405 9.98 3.76 -8.71
C HIS A 405 11.17 4.66 -9.09
N ASN A 406 11.39 5.75 -8.35
CA ASN A 406 12.50 6.69 -8.51
C ASN A 406 13.45 6.70 -7.30
N GLY A 407 13.19 5.91 -6.26
CA GLY A 407 13.89 6.00 -4.98
C GLY A 407 13.55 7.27 -4.18
N LEU A 408 12.45 7.95 -4.51
CA LEU A 408 12.04 9.22 -3.89
C LEU A 408 11.07 9.00 -2.73
N ALA A 409 11.50 8.31 -1.69
CA ALA A 409 10.69 8.01 -0.52
C ALA A 409 10.03 9.28 0.04
N GLY A 410 8.69 9.30 0.10
CA GLY A 410 7.94 10.45 0.59
C GLY A 410 7.85 11.63 -0.37
N GLY A 411 8.13 11.44 -1.65
CA GLY A 411 8.00 12.46 -2.70
C GLY A 411 6.55 12.76 -3.08
N VAL A 412 5.73 13.21 -2.13
CA VAL A 412 4.26 13.33 -2.24
C VAL A 412 3.75 14.73 -2.53
N GLN A 413 4.63 15.69 -2.81
CA GLN A 413 4.21 17.06 -3.06
C GLN A 413 3.53 17.22 -4.42
N GLU A 414 2.40 17.92 -4.46
CA GLU A 414 1.70 18.30 -5.71
C GLU A 414 2.50 19.32 -6.51
N ARG A 415 2.97 20.38 -5.85
CA ARG A 415 3.87 21.34 -6.50
C ARG A 415 5.28 20.77 -6.62
N ASN A 416 5.92 20.96 -7.77
CA ASN A 416 7.23 20.40 -8.11
C ASN A 416 7.25 18.84 -8.09
N TYR A 417 6.11 18.19 -8.34
CA TYR A 417 6.04 16.74 -8.39
C TYR A 417 7.08 16.15 -9.35
N PRO A 418 8.00 15.31 -8.86
CA PRO A 418 9.13 14.85 -9.66
C PRO A 418 8.82 13.67 -10.57
N GLY A 419 7.63 13.07 -10.47
CA GLY A 419 7.32 11.79 -11.08
C GLY A 419 7.77 10.61 -10.21
N HIS A 420 7.26 9.40 -10.55
CA HIS A 420 7.57 8.17 -9.82
C HIS A 420 8.03 7.01 -10.72
N LEU A 421 8.14 7.20 -12.04
CA LEU A 421 8.34 6.12 -13.00
C LEU A 421 9.59 6.30 -13.89
N GLY A 422 10.67 6.83 -13.35
CA GLY A 422 11.94 6.98 -14.06
C GLY A 422 11.77 7.74 -15.36
N ASN A 423 12.21 7.14 -16.48
CA ASN A 423 12.06 7.73 -17.81
C ASN A 423 10.62 7.63 -18.38
N GLY A 424 9.70 6.93 -17.71
CA GLY A 424 8.28 6.86 -18.08
C GLY A 424 7.52 8.15 -17.82
N ASP A 425 7.94 8.92 -16.81
CA ASP A 425 7.35 10.21 -16.43
C ASP A 425 8.42 11.29 -16.14
N ALA A 426 9.54 11.24 -16.86
CA ALA A 426 10.71 12.07 -16.61
C ALA A 426 10.44 13.57 -16.78
N THR A 427 9.56 13.97 -17.71
CA THR A 427 9.27 15.37 -18.01
C THR A 427 7.87 15.78 -17.56
N GLU A 428 7.67 17.10 -17.33
CA GLU A 428 6.35 17.68 -17.04
C GLU A 428 5.33 17.31 -18.14
N ARG A 429 5.78 17.28 -19.39
CA ARG A 429 4.93 16.89 -20.53
C ARG A 429 4.48 15.44 -20.45
N ASP A 430 5.35 14.51 -20.01
CA ASP A 430 5.00 13.09 -19.87
C ASP A 430 3.97 12.89 -18.75
N ARG A 431 4.13 13.61 -17.63
CA ARG A 431 3.25 13.50 -16.47
C ARG A 431 1.83 14.04 -16.68
N VAL A 432 1.66 15.07 -17.54
CA VAL A 432 0.34 15.65 -17.81
C VAL A 432 -0.40 15.01 -18.98
N ARG A 433 0.16 14.01 -19.63
CA ARG A 433 -0.52 13.29 -20.71
C ARG A 433 -1.75 12.54 -20.19
N TYR A 434 -2.84 12.63 -20.92
CA TYR A 434 -3.97 11.71 -20.81
C TYR A 434 -3.84 10.64 -21.89
N THR A 435 -3.02 9.63 -21.64
CA THR A 435 -2.79 8.52 -22.57
C THR A 435 -3.28 7.22 -21.96
N GLY A 436 -3.65 6.24 -22.79
CA GLY A 436 -3.96 4.89 -22.34
C GLY A 436 -2.74 4.03 -21.93
N GLU A 437 -1.59 4.64 -21.64
CA GLU A 437 -0.40 3.93 -21.21
C GLU A 437 -0.38 3.80 -19.68
N VAL A 438 0.10 2.66 -19.18
CA VAL A 438 0.16 2.36 -17.72
C VAL A 438 1.14 3.27 -16.99
N ALA A 439 2.14 3.80 -17.69
CA ALA A 439 3.17 4.68 -17.16
C ALA A 439 3.12 6.06 -17.79
N GLY A 440 3.48 7.09 -17.04
CA GLY A 440 3.62 8.45 -17.54
C GLY A 440 2.32 9.09 -17.98
N ASN A 441 1.28 9.03 -17.14
CA ASN A 441 0.00 9.66 -17.42
C ASN A 441 -0.67 10.19 -16.14
N THR A 442 -1.73 10.96 -16.30
CA THR A 442 -2.46 11.61 -15.22
C THR A 442 -3.26 10.68 -14.32
N SER A 443 -3.33 9.37 -14.63
CA SER A 443 -3.91 8.37 -13.71
C SER A 443 -2.97 8.05 -12.54
N ASN A 444 -1.67 8.39 -12.66
CA ASN A 444 -0.72 8.30 -11.57
C ASN A 444 -0.69 9.63 -10.81
N GLY A 445 -0.44 9.57 -9.51
CA GLY A 445 -0.35 10.73 -8.62
C GLY A 445 0.91 10.70 -7.75
N PRO A 446 1.08 11.66 -6.86
CA PRO A 446 2.20 11.64 -5.90
C PRO A 446 2.13 10.51 -4.88
N GLY A 447 0.95 9.92 -4.66
CA GLY A 447 0.76 8.86 -3.69
C GLY A 447 0.45 9.39 -2.29
N GLY A 448 0.95 8.72 -1.26
CA GLY A 448 0.62 9.04 0.12
C GLY A 448 1.72 8.74 1.12
N LEU A 449 1.41 8.96 2.40
CA LEU A 449 2.29 8.67 3.54
C LEU A 449 1.56 7.82 4.58
N ILE A 450 2.29 6.94 5.24
CA ILE A 450 1.83 6.33 6.47
C ILE A 450 2.16 7.24 7.65
N GLY A 451 1.16 7.47 8.51
CA GLY A 451 1.35 8.04 9.84
C GLY A 451 1.22 6.95 10.91
N ILE A 452 2.09 6.96 11.90
CA ILE A 452 2.07 6.02 13.03
C ILE A 452 2.02 6.79 14.34
N TRP A 453 1.06 6.48 15.20
CA TRP A 453 1.03 6.95 16.57
C TRP A 453 1.91 6.05 17.43
N ALA A 454 3.07 6.57 17.82
CA ALA A 454 4.06 5.85 18.60
C ALA A 454 4.68 6.72 19.71
N GLU A 455 5.16 6.08 20.75
CA GLU A 455 5.74 6.74 21.92
C GLU A 455 7.05 7.45 21.58
N GLU A 456 7.82 6.89 20.63
CA GLU A 456 9.10 7.42 20.18
C GLU A 456 9.44 6.92 18.76
N ASN A 457 10.33 7.62 18.04
CA ASN A 457 10.77 7.24 16.71
C ASN A 457 11.84 6.14 16.76
N THR A 458 11.41 4.92 17.08
CA THR A 458 12.25 3.73 17.10
C THR A 458 11.56 2.59 16.37
N ARG A 459 12.33 1.63 15.81
CA ARG A 459 11.74 0.47 15.13
C ARG A 459 10.72 -0.25 16.01
N ASP A 460 11.04 -0.48 17.28
CA ASP A 460 10.16 -1.20 18.19
C ASP A 460 8.85 -0.43 18.41
N SER A 461 8.93 0.88 18.73
CA SER A 461 7.74 1.67 19.01
C SER A 461 6.85 1.84 17.76
N LEU A 462 7.46 2.08 16.60
CA LEU A 462 6.76 2.18 15.32
C LEU A 462 6.16 0.83 14.89
N PHE A 463 6.92 -0.25 15.01
CA PHE A 463 6.42 -1.58 14.65
C PHE A 463 5.27 -2.02 15.57
N ASP A 464 5.36 -1.73 16.87
CA ASP A 464 4.26 -1.96 17.82
C ASP A 464 3.04 -1.10 17.48
N GLY A 465 3.24 0.15 17.00
CA GLY A 465 2.18 0.99 16.46
C GLY A 465 1.45 0.33 15.29
N MET A 466 2.19 -0.24 14.34
CA MET A 466 1.64 -1.01 13.22
C MET A 466 0.90 -2.27 13.70
N ARG A 467 1.47 -3.02 14.65
CA ARG A 467 0.82 -4.21 15.25
C ARG A 467 -0.48 -3.87 15.96
N ARG A 468 -0.51 -2.76 16.70
CA ARG A 468 -1.72 -2.23 17.35
C ARG A 468 -2.72 -1.64 16.36
N LYS A 469 -2.30 -1.42 15.10
CA LYS A 469 -3.09 -0.72 14.06
C LYS A 469 -3.39 0.73 14.43
N GLU A 470 -2.57 1.34 15.24
CA GLU A 470 -2.68 2.75 15.59
C GLU A 470 -1.91 3.59 14.54
N VAL A 471 -2.36 3.40 13.30
CA VAL A 471 -1.80 3.96 12.08
C VAL A 471 -2.88 4.65 11.28
N PHE A 472 -2.48 5.51 10.36
CA PHE A 472 -3.36 6.20 9.45
C PHE A 472 -2.64 6.44 8.12
N GLY A 473 -3.40 6.55 7.03
CA GLY A 473 -2.88 6.94 5.72
C GLY A 473 -3.22 8.38 5.42
N THR A 474 -2.37 9.06 4.66
CA THR A 474 -2.67 10.36 4.05
C THR A 474 -2.43 10.31 2.55
N SER A 475 -3.05 11.20 1.79
CA SER A 475 -2.82 11.34 0.36
C SER A 475 -1.63 12.24 0.01
N GLY A 476 -0.77 12.56 0.99
CA GLY A 476 0.44 13.37 0.84
C GLY A 476 0.69 14.32 2.00
N PRO A 477 -0.24 15.24 2.31
CA PRO A 477 -0.10 16.14 3.46
C PRO A 477 0.00 15.40 4.79
N ARG A 478 0.74 15.97 5.75
CA ARG A 478 0.91 15.39 7.09
C ARG A 478 -0.25 15.75 8.03
N ILE A 479 -1.48 15.52 7.58
CA ILE A 479 -2.69 15.63 8.39
C ILE A 479 -2.61 14.64 9.56
N GLN A 480 -2.99 15.05 10.77
CA GLN A 480 -2.87 14.24 11.99
C GLN A 480 -4.25 13.88 12.57
N PRO A 481 -4.88 12.80 12.09
CA PRO A 481 -6.17 12.36 12.60
C PRO A 481 -6.03 11.63 13.94
N ARG A 482 -6.94 11.91 14.88
CA ARG A 482 -7.16 11.14 16.11
C ARG A 482 -8.59 10.61 16.12
N PHE A 483 -8.74 9.32 16.34
CA PHE A 483 -10.04 8.66 16.36
C PHE A 483 -10.11 7.69 17.53
N PHE A 484 -11.04 7.97 18.47
CA PHE A 484 -11.28 7.13 19.65
C PHE A 484 -12.76 6.77 19.73
N GLY A 485 -13.07 5.56 20.20
CA GLY A 485 -14.42 5.09 20.40
C GLY A 485 -14.65 4.59 21.84
N GLY A 486 -15.86 4.75 22.34
CA GLY A 486 -16.21 4.26 23.67
C GLY A 486 -17.70 4.44 23.98
N TRP A 487 -18.13 3.92 25.14
CA TRP A 487 -19.54 4.00 25.54
C TRP A 487 -19.86 5.25 26.36
N LYS A 488 -18.84 5.90 26.93
CA LYS A 488 -18.99 7.01 27.88
C LYS A 488 -17.88 8.05 27.73
N LEU A 489 -17.49 8.38 26.50
CA LEU A 489 -16.55 9.48 26.29
C LEU A 489 -17.20 10.80 26.74
N PRO A 490 -16.49 11.64 27.50
CA PRO A 490 -17.00 12.96 27.93
C PRO A 490 -17.32 13.84 26.70
N LYS A 491 -18.44 14.57 26.77
CA LYS A 491 -18.91 15.40 25.65
C LYS A 491 -18.06 16.66 25.42
N ASP A 492 -17.31 17.07 26.40
CA ASP A 492 -16.48 18.27 26.44
C ASP A 492 -15.00 18.00 26.10
N LEU A 493 -14.65 16.79 25.66
CA LEU A 493 -13.27 16.39 25.37
C LEU A 493 -12.57 17.35 24.39
N CYS A 494 -13.26 17.89 23.39
CA CYS A 494 -12.66 18.80 22.41
C CYS A 494 -12.14 20.12 23.03
N SER A 495 -12.66 20.52 24.15
CA SER A 495 -12.21 21.71 24.89
C SER A 495 -11.28 21.40 26.07
N ASP A 496 -10.99 20.12 26.32
CA ASP A 496 -10.17 19.68 27.44
C ASP A 496 -8.68 19.62 27.06
N PRO A 497 -7.79 20.34 27.76
CA PRO A 497 -6.35 20.26 27.51
C PRO A 497 -5.77 18.85 27.66
N ALA A 498 -6.42 17.97 28.43
CA ALA A 498 -6.04 16.57 28.62
C ALA A 498 -6.84 15.62 27.71
N MET A 499 -7.37 16.12 26.59
CA MET A 499 -8.22 15.37 25.65
C MET A 499 -7.68 13.97 25.33
N VAL A 500 -6.42 13.88 24.89
CA VAL A 500 -5.81 12.63 24.43
C VAL A 500 -5.67 11.62 25.57
N SER A 501 -5.14 12.04 26.73
CA SER A 501 -4.97 11.14 27.88
C SER A 501 -6.31 10.64 28.42
N LYS A 502 -7.34 11.51 28.45
CA LYS A 502 -8.70 11.12 28.85
C LYS A 502 -9.36 10.19 27.83
N ALA A 503 -9.12 10.39 26.53
CA ALA A 503 -9.62 9.52 25.48
C ALA A 503 -9.02 8.11 25.60
N TYR A 504 -7.71 7.97 25.84
CA TYR A 504 -7.09 6.67 26.11
C TYR A 504 -7.61 6.01 27.40
N ALA A 505 -7.91 6.80 28.44
CA ALA A 505 -8.39 6.27 29.71
C ALA A 505 -9.84 5.80 29.68
N SER A 506 -10.68 6.37 28.80
CA SER A 506 -12.14 6.14 28.77
C SER A 506 -12.67 5.48 27.51
N GLY A 507 -11.81 5.24 26.53
CA GLY A 507 -12.15 4.64 25.24
C GLY A 507 -11.01 3.80 24.67
N VAL A 508 -11.16 3.42 23.41
CA VAL A 508 -10.15 2.71 22.62
C VAL A 508 -9.71 3.57 21.44
N PRO A 509 -8.43 3.54 21.05
CA PRO A 509 -7.95 4.28 19.88
C PRO A 509 -8.36 3.58 18.59
N MET A 510 -8.11 4.24 17.44
CA MET A 510 -8.17 3.63 16.12
C MET A 510 -7.40 2.31 16.09
N GLY A 511 -7.85 1.35 15.28
CA GLY A 511 -7.27 0.02 15.18
C GLY A 511 -7.81 -1.00 16.18
N ALA A 512 -8.67 -0.60 17.12
CA ALA A 512 -9.17 -1.45 18.20
C ALA A 512 -10.65 -1.83 18.07
N ASP A 513 -11.08 -2.79 18.86
CA ASP A 513 -12.49 -3.14 19.03
C ASP A 513 -13.12 -2.31 20.16
N LEU A 514 -14.38 -1.91 20.00
CA LEU A 514 -15.17 -1.34 21.10
C LEU A 514 -15.33 -2.40 22.20
N PRO A 515 -15.08 -2.05 23.48
CA PRO A 515 -15.07 -3.03 24.56
C PRO A 515 -16.48 -3.49 24.92
N GLY A 516 -16.72 -4.79 24.90
CA GLY A 516 -17.94 -5.44 25.42
C GLY A 516 -19.24 -5.01 24.74
N LYS A 517 -20.36 -5.49 25.31
CA LYS A 517 -21.71 -5.13 24.88
C LYS A 517 -22.19 -3.86 25.54
N SER A 518 -22.87 -3.01 24.77
CA SER A 518 -23.71 -1.95 25.32
C SER A 518 -25.00 -1.86 24.54
N SER A 519 -26.10 -1.59 25.23
CA SER A 519 -27.34 -1.13 24.61
C SER A 519 -27.32 0.37 24.32
N ALA A 520 -26.33 1.07 24.85
CA ALA A 520 -26.10 2.49 24.56
C ALA A 520 -25.37 2.65 23.22
N SER A 521 -25.67 3.71 22.50
CA SER A 521 -24.97 4.07 21.28
C SER A 521 -23.52 4.46 21.56
N PRO A 522 -22.54 4.01 20.74
CA PRO A 522 -21.14 4.37 20.92
C PRO A 522 -20.93 5.85 20.66
N THR A 523 -19.98 6.41 21.39
CA THR A 523 -19.52 7.79 21.24
C THR A 523 -18.11 7.77 20.70
N PHE A 524 -17.82 8.64 19.75
CA PHE A 524 -16.51 8.76 19.12
C PHE A 524 -15.95 10.17 19.32
N LEU A 525 -14.70 10.27 19.76
CA LEU A 525 -13.89 11.47 19.64
C LEU A 525 -13.24 11.46 18.27
N VAL A 526 -13.53 12.48 17.48
CA VAL A 526 -13.08 12.65 16.10
C VAL A 526 -12.32 13.96 16.03
N SER A 527 -11.03 13.93 15.74
CA SER A 527 -10.21 15.14 15.66
C SER A 527 -9.16 15.01 14.57
N ALA A 528 -8.82 16.11 13.93
CA ALA A 528 -7.65 16.20 13.06
C ALA A 528 -7.03 17.60 13.13
N ALA A 529 -5.70 17.65 13.04
CA ALA A 529 -4.96 18.87 12.75
C ALA A 529 -4.55 18.88 11.28
N ALA A 530 -4.65 20.05 10.63
CA ALA A 530 -4.15 20.27 9.29
C ALA A 530 -2.63 20.10 9.23
N ASP A 531 -2.11 19.83 8.07
CA ASP A 531 -0.68 19.91 7.84
C ASP A 531 -0.20 21.36 7.97
N ALA A 532 0.81 21.60 8.77
CA ALA A 532 1.40 22.94 8.90
C ALA A 532 2.18 23.36 7.63
N GLY A 533 2.55 22.40 6.78
CA GLY A 533 3.38 22.64 5.59
C GLY A 533 4.78 23.10 5.93
N SER A 534 5.43 23.74 4.95
CA SER A 534 6.70 24.44 5.10
C SER A 534 6.55 25.92 4.68
N ALA A 535 7.60 26.71 4.84
CA ALA A 535 7.59 28.11 4.40
C ALA A 535 7.42 28.24 2.88
N GLU A 536 7.93 27.28 2.12
CA GLU A 536 7.85 27.23 0.65
C GLU A 536 6.52 26.60 0.19
N PHE A 537 6.03 25.59 0.92
CA PHE A 537 4.81 24.85 0.64
C PHE A 537 3.89 24.87 1.86
N PRO A 538 3.14 25.97 2.09
CA PRO A 538 2.21 26.05 3.21
C PRO A 538 1.11 24.99 3.07
N GLY A 539 0.76 24.35 4.17
CA GLY A 539 -0.31 23.35 4.22
C GLY A 539 -1.69 23.96 3.93
N MET A 540 -2.61 23.13 3.48
CA MET A 540 -4.00 23.52 3.25
C MET A 540 -4.82 23.36 4.55
N PRO A 541 -5.79 24.26 4.79
CA PRO A 541 -6.70 24.08 5.92
C PRO A 541 -7.68 22.93 5.68
N LEU A 542 -8.13 22.31 6.77
CA LEU A 542 -9.18 21.29 6.73
C LEU A 542 -10.52 21.91 6.31
N GLN A 543 -11.29 21.17 5.54
CA GLN A 543 -12.68 21.50 5.21
C GLN A 543 -13.64 20.82 6.20
N GLN A 544 -13.50 19.51 6.39
CA GLN A 544 -14.43 18.70 7.17
C GLN A 544 -13.82 17.42 7.73
N LEU A 545 -14.46 16.89 8.76
CA LEU A 545 -14.25 15.56 9.28
C LEU A 545 -15.50 14.70 9.03
N GLN A 546 -15.29 13.52 8.47
CA GLN A 546 -16.33 12.55 8.18
C GLN A 546 -16.10 11.27 8.95
N VAL A 547 -17.13 10.72 9.57
CA VAL A 547 -17.16 9.34 10.04
C VAL A 547 -17.83 8.49 8.97
N ILE A 548 -17.13 7.47 8.52
CA ILE A 548 -17.67 6.45 7.62
C ILE A 548 -18.05 5.24 8.47
N LYS A 549 -19.34 4.86 8.40
CA LYS A 549 -19.89 3.66 9.00
C LYS A 549 -20.14 2.62 7.92
N GLY A 550 -19.64 1.40 8.11
CA GLY A 550 -19.89 0.26 7.26
C GLY A 550 -20.52 -0.89 8.03
N TRP A 551 -21.50 -1.58 7.42
CA TRP A 551 -22.13 -2.80 7.94
C TRP A 551 -22.70 -3.63 6.78
N TYR A 552 -23.34 -4.74 7.07
CA TYR A 552 -24.10 -5.51 6.07
C TYR A 552 -25.52 -5.74 6.58
N ASP A 553 -26.47 -5.82 5.66
CA ASP A 553 -27.87 -6.08 5.96
C ASP A 553 -28.20 -7.58 6.02
N ASP A 554 -29.49 -7.91 6.25
CA ASP A 554 -29.96 -9.29 6.34
C ASP A 554 -29.83 -10.08 5.02
N ASN A 555 -29.72 -9.39 3.87
CA ASN A 555 -29.47 -9.99 2.56
C ASN A 555 -27.97 -10.24 2.31
N GLY A 556 -27.11 -9.72 3.17
CA GLY A 556 -25.66 -9.75 3.05
C GLY A 556 -25.08 -8.66 2.12
N ASP A 557 -25.90 -7.67 1.75
CA ASP A 557 -25.44 -6.51 0.98
C ASP A 557 -24.69 -5.52 1.86
N HIS A 558 -23.61 -4.96 1.31
CA HIS A 558 -22.80 -3.96 2.01
C HIS A 558 -23.59 -2.65 2.13
N GLN A 559 -23.64 -2.13 3.33
CA GLN A 559 -24.24 -0.87 3.65
C GLN A 559 -23.16 0.14 4.06
N GLN A 560 -23.31 1.38 3.65
CA GLN A 560 -22.42 2.46 4.04
C GLN A 560 -23.18 3.72 4.40
N ARG A 561 -22.60 4.52 5.29
CA ARG A 561 -23.03 5.87 5.58
C ARG A 561 -21.82 6.77 5.79
N VAL A 562 -21.81 7.91 5.12
CA VAL A 562 -20.82 8.97 5.30
C VAL A 562 -21.48 10.11 6.07
N ILE A 563 -20.91 10.48 7.21
CA ILE A 563 -21.49 11.48 8.11
C ILE A 563 -20.45 12.58 8.37
N THR A 564 -20.73 13.81 7.93
CA THR A 564 -19.92 14.97 8.34
C THR A 564 -20.21 15.29 9.81
N VAL A 565 -19.18 15.24 10.65
CA VAL A 565 -19.28 15.40 12.11
C VAL A 565 -18.65 16.69 12.62
N ALA A 566 -17.78 17.33 11.81
CA ALA A 566 -17.19 18.64 12.09
C ALA A 566 -16.79 19.33 10.78
N GLY A 567 -16.64 20.65 10.82
CA GLY A 567 -16.32 21.47 9.65
C GLY A 567 -17.55 21.79 8.81
N ASP A 568 -17.33 22.21 7.57
CA ASP A 568 -18.40 22.60 6.63
C ASP A 568 -18.04 22.17 5.20
N ALA A 569 -18.73 21.15 4.68
CA ALA A 569 -18.57 20.67 3.31
C ALA A 569 -18.87 21.75 2.24
N ASN A 570 -19.64 22.78 2.61
CA ASN A 570 -20.07 23.88 1.73
C ASN A 570 -19.45 25.23 2.13
N ASN A 571 -18.24 25.24 2.68
CA ASN A 571 -17.55 26.46 3.11
C ASN A 571 -17.19 27.42 1.97
N GLY A 572 -17.46 27.04 0.70
CA GLY A 572 -17.18 27.86 -0.47
C GLY A 572 -15.70 27.96 -0.84
N ALA A 573 -14.85 27.16 -0.22
CA ALA A 573 -13.43 27.13 -0.56
C ALA A 573 -13.20 26.61 -1.98
N THR A 574 -12.33 27.29 -2.72
CA THR A 574 -11.96 26.96 -4.10
C THR A 574 -10.48 27.23 -4.33
N VAL A 575 -9.99 27.02 -5.54
CA VAL A 575 -8.66 27.41 -5.98
C VAL A 575 -8.74 28.14 -7.32
N ASN A 576 -7.94 29.17 -7.48
CA ASN A 576 -7.80 29.86 -8.76
C ASN A 576 -6.88 29.01 -9.66
N LEU A 577 -7.41 28.42 -10.73
CA LEU A 577 -6.67 27.54 -11.64
C LEU A 577 -5.62 28.26 -12.50
N ASP A 578 -5.66 29.60 -12.62
CA ASP A 578 -4.64 30.35 -13.36
C ASP A 578 -3.39 30.65 -12.54
N SER A 579 -3.47 30.50 -11.22
CA SER A 579 -2.37 30.81 -10.30
C SER A 579 -2.14 29.76 -9.22
N CYS A 580 -3.01 28.77 -9.12
CA CYS A 580 -3.10 27.82 -8.01
C CYS A 580 -3.18 28.47 -6.62
N ALA A 581 -3.64 29.71 -6.55
CA ALA A 581 -3.86 30.39 -5.27
C ALA A 581 -5.14 29.88 -4.61
N PRO A 582 -5.08 29.38 -3.34
CA PRO A 582 -6.26 28.96 -2.61
C PRO A 582 -7.17 30.13 -2.31
N GLN A 583 -8.48 29.91 -2.29
CA GLN A 583 -9.52 30.89 -2.00
C GLN A 583 -10.49 30.33 -0.97
N GLY A 584 -10.98 31.18 -0.08
CA GLY A 584 -11.86 30.82 1.02
C GLY A 584 -11.12 30.46 2.31
N GLU A 585 -11.90 30.18 3.33
CA GLU A 585 -11.39 29.83 4.66
C GLU A 585 -11.57 28.34 4.95
N GLY A 586 -10.85 27.83 5.95
CA GLY A 586 -10.97 26.49 6.49
C GLY A 586 -10.41 26.43 7.90
N PHE A 587 -10.11 25.26 8.37
CA PHE A 587 -9.80 25.02 9.77
C PHE A 587 -8.39 24.47 9.96
N ALA A 588 -7.60 25.10 10.86
CA ALA A 588 -6.30 24.54 11.24
C ALA A 588 -6.45 23.25 12.07
N GLN A 589 -7.56 23.13 12.77
CA GLN A 589 -7.92 21.94 13.55
C GLN A 589 -9.43 21.81 13.64
N LEU A 590 -9.92 20.58 13.54
CA LEU A 590 -11.31 20.23 13.78
C LEU A 590 -11.40 19.17 14.88
N CYS A 591 -12.47 19.24 15.68
CA CYS A 591 -12.77 18.26 16.72
C CYS A 591 -14.27 18.15 16.95
N SER A 592 -14.75 16.93 17.19
CA SER A 592 -16.13 16.63 17.56
C SER A 592 -16.19 15.41 18.48
N VAL A 593 -17.13 15.42 19.39
CA VAL A 593 -17.55 14.23 20.13
C VAL A 593 -18.92 13.82 19.59
N TRP A 594 -18.91 12.84 18.72
CA TRP A 594 -20.09 12.39 17.98
C TRP A 594 -20.60 11.05 18.52
N GLN A 595 -21.92 10.89 18.59
CA GLN A 595 -22.59 9.66 18.97
C GLN A 595 -23.39 9.13 17.80
N ASP A 596 -23.28 7.82 17.49
CA ASP A 596 -24.02 7.20 16.39
C ASP A 596 -25.53 7.16 16.70
N PRO A 597 -26.38 7.96 15.99
CA PRO A 597 -27.82 7.98 16.25
C PRO A 597 -28.54 6.73 15.74
N ASP A 598 -27.93 6.01 14.78
CA ASP A 598 -28.49 4.84 14.11
C ASP A 598 -27.78 3.54 14.52
N PHE A 599 -27.28 3.51 15.76
CA PHE A 599 -26.61 2.33 16.28
C PHE A 599 -27.60 1.21 16.57
N ASP A 600 -27.33 0.02 16.00
CA ASP A 600 -28.02 -1.21 16.36
C ASP A 600 -27.08 -2.13 17.12
N ALA A 601 -27.40 -2.41 18.39
CA ALA A 601 -26.62 -3.26 19.26
C ALA A 601 -26.55 -4.75 18.82
N LYS A 602 -27.36 -5.14 17.85
CA LYS A 602 -27.36 -6.50 17.27
C LYS A 602 -26.55 -6.61 16.00
N GLN A 603 -26.18 -5.47 15.41
CA GLN A 603 -25.52 -5.39 14.10
C GLN A 603 -24.02 -5.16 14.27
N ARG A 604 -23.20 -5.97 13.58
CA ARG A 604 -21.77 -5.68 13.45
C ARG A 604 -21.57 -4.42 12.63
N ALA A 605 -20.63 -3.59 13.03
CA ALA A 605 -20.31 -2.36 12.33
C ALA A 605 -18.81 -2.02 12.40
N VAL A 606 -18.36 -1.27 11.43
CA VAL A 606 -17.01 -0.70 11.37
C VAL A 606 -17.13 0.81 11.18
N TYR A 607 -16.25 1.56 11.86
CA TYR A 607 -16.21 3.01 11.79
C TYR A 607 -14.79 3.49 11.54
N TYR A 608 -14.59 4.45 10.65
CA TYR A 608 -13.30 5.13 10.50
C TYR A 608 -13.50 6.62 10.18
N LEU A 609 -12.48 7.40 10.49
CA LEU A 609 -12.44 8.84 10.21
C LEU A 609 -11.81 9.09 8.85
N ARG A 610 -12.40 9.99 8.07
CA ARG A 610 -11.79 10.66 6.93
C ARG A 610 -11.73 12.16 7.19
N ALA A 611 -10.52 12.72 7.25
CA ALA A 611 -10.27 14.16 7.33
C ALA A 611 -9.99 14.68 5.92
N VAL A 612 -10.65 15.75 5.51
CA VAL A 612 -10.59 16.29 4.14
C VAL A 612 -10.17 17.75 4.19
N GLU A 613 -9.17 18.10 3.37
CA GLU A 613 -8.72 19.49 3.18
C GLU A 613 -9.62 20.26 2.21
N ASN A 614 -9.47 21.58 2.18
CA ASN A 614 -10.03 22.40 1.11
C ASN A 614 -9.44 22.00 -0.25
N PRO A 615 -10.16 22.24 -1.37
CA PRO A 615 -9.63 22.01 -2.70
C PRO A 615 -8.33 22.77 -2.96
N SER A 616 -7.38 22.12 -3.62
CA SER A 616 -6.11 22.69 -4.08
C SER A 616 -5.81 22.28 -5.52
N CYS A 617 -4.74 22.84 -6.10
CA CYS A 617 -4.28 22.39 -7.41
C CYS A 617 -3.59 21.04 -7.32
N ARG A 618 -4.01 20.11 -8.17
CA ARG A 618 -3.29 18.89 -8.45
C ARG A 618 -1.97 19.17 -9.19
N TYR A 619 -0.98 18.30 -9.09
CA TYR A 619 0.33 18.44 -9.76
C TYR A 619 0.19 18.75 -11.27
N SER A 620 -0.80 18.18 -11.93
CA SER A 620 -1.07 18.39 -13.36
C SER A 620 -1.43 19.84 -13.67
N ALA A 621 -2.14 20.53 -12.78
CA ALA A 621 -2.38 21.97 -12.92
C ALA A 621 -1.09 22.78 -12.72
N TRP A 622 -0.30 22.49 -11.69
CA TRP A 622 0.97 23.15 -11.42
C TRP A 622 1.92 23.03 -12.62
N GLN A 623 2.12 21.82 -13.14
CA GLN A 623 3.02 21.57 -14.26
C GLN A 623 2.55 22.25 -15.55
N CYS A 624 1.24 22.26 -15.79
CA CYS A 624 0.70 23.01 -16.93
C CYS A 624 0.94 24.53 -16.82
N LEU A 625 0.91 25.10 -15.60
CA LEU A 625 1.20 26.51 -15.37
C LEU A 625 2.70 26.84 -15.51
N GLU A 626 3.57 25.95 -15.04
CA GLU A 626 5.02 26.12 -15.04
C GLU A 626 5.64 25.98 -16.44
N LEU A 627 5.01 25.20 -17.34
CA LEU A 627 5.43 25.08 -18.72
C LEU A 627 5.20 26.40 -19.49
N PRO A 628 6.18 26.85 -20.29
CA PRO A 628 5.98 27.96 -21.25
C PRO A 628 4.76 27.71 -22.14
N GLU A 629 3.97 28.73 -22.44
CA GLU A 629 2.70 28.57 -23.16
C GLU A 629 2.87 27.83 -24.51
N ASN A 630 3.94 28.06 -25.22
CA ASN A 630 4.27 27.41 -26.51
C ASN A 630 4.76 25.95 -26.34
N GLU A 631 5.03 25.50 -25.11
CA GLU A 631 5.47 24.13 -24.80
C GLU A 631 4.38 23.30 -24.12
N ARG A 632 3.27 23.93 -23.72
CA ARG A 632 2.16 23.24 -23.07
C ARG A 632 1.53 22.21 -24.02
N PRO A 633 1.44 20.92 -23.62
CA PRO A 633 0.71 19.94 -24.42
C PRO A 633 -0.79 20.27 -24.45
N ALA A 634 -1.47 19.80 -25.49
CA ALA A 634 -2.93 19.99 -25.65
C ALA A 634 -3.72 19.42 -24.47
N ASP A 635 -3.19 18.40 -23.80
CA ASP A 635 -3.75 17.79 -22.60
C ASP A 635 -3.97 18.80 -21.46
N CYS A 636 -3.14 19.83 -21.36
CA CYS A 636 -3.32 20.91 -20.39
C CYS A 636 -4.66 21.65 -20.53
N ALA A 637 -5.24 21.69 -21.73
CA ALA A 637 -6.56 22.26 -21.99
C ALA A 637 -7.69 21.24 -21.89
N SER A 638 -7.37 19.95 -21.77
CA SER A 638 -8.35 18.87 -21.71
C SER A 638 -9.10 18.86 -20.38
N ALA A 639 -10.41 18.63 -20.43
CA ALA A 639 -11.23 18.37 -19.25
C ALA A 639 -10.98 16.97 -18.64
N GLN A 640 -10.32 16.07 -19.36
CA GLN A 640 -9.96 14.74 -18.89
C GLN A 640 -8.73 14.76 -17.96
N VAL A 641 -7.94 15.83 -18.01
CA VAL A 641 -6.80 16.01 -17.10
C VAL A 641 -7.29 16.64 -15.80
N PRO A 642 -7.30 15.92 -14.68
CA PRO A 642 -7.75 16.47 -13.40
C PRO A 642 -6.80 17.59 -12.95
N LYS A 643 -7.36 18.72 -12.53
CA LYS A 643 -6.59 19.91 -12.12
C LYS A 643 -6.75 20.25 -10.66
N LEU A 644 -7.76 19.68 -10.03
CA LEU A 644 -8.11 19.86 -8.63
C LEU A 644 -7.87 18.58 -7.87
N ILE A 645 -7.47 18.74 -6.62
CA ILE A 645 -7.39 17.65 -5.65
C ILE A 645 -7.97 18.13 -4.30
N GLN A 646 -8.58 17.23 -3.55
CA GLN A 646 -8.93 17.42 -2.14
C GLN A 646 -8.20 16.38 -1.32
N GLU A 647 -7.06 16.77 -0.81
CA GLU A 647 -6.22 15.91 0.01
C GLU A 647 -6.92 15.46 1.27
N ARG A 648 -6.54 14.31 1.78
CA ARG A 648 -7.22 13.66 2.89
C ARG A 648 -6.34 12.76 3.73
N ALA A 649 -6.87 12.40 4.89
CA ALA A 649 -6.31 11.35 5.72
C ALA A 649 -7.40 10.38 6.15
N TRP A 650 -7.04 9.10 6.32
CA TRP A 650 -7.91 8.02 6.76
C TRP A 650 -7.36 7.39 8.03
N SER A 651 -8.14 7.38 9.12
CA SER A 651 -7.74 6.64 10.32
C SER A 651 -7.92 5.14 10.14
N SER A 652 -7.19 4.35 10.88
CA SER A 652 -7.56 2.95 11.11
C SER A 652 -8.96 2.84 11.72
N PRO A 653 -9.72 1.78 11.38
CA PRO A 653 -11.08 1.60 11.85
C PRO A 653 -11.17 1.23 13.35
N ILE A 654 -12.36 1.44 13.90
CA ILE A 654 -12.83 0.87 15.17
C ILE A 654 -14.00 -0.06 14.86
N TRP A 655 -13.97 -1.28 15.40
CA TRP A 655 -14.99 -2.30 15.14
C TRP A 655 -15.94 -2.47 16.31
N TYR A 656 -17.19 -2.78 15.98
CA TYR A 656 -18.19 -3.23 16.92
C TYR A 656 -18.67 -4.63 16.53
N THR A 657 -18.58 -5.57 17.47
CA THR A 657 -19.08 -6.94 17.35
C THR A 657 -20.07 -7.20 18.47
N PRO A 658 -21.36 -7.50 18.17
CA PRO A 658 -22.32 -8.00 19.15
C PRO A 658 -21.81 -9.34 19.72
N SER A 659 -21.94 -9.56 21.00
CA SER A 659 -21.52 -10.82 21.62
C SER A 659 -22.60 -11.88 21.55
#